data_d0d9b1c9fb927aa20fd48b13fc5e4016
#
_entry.id   d0d9b1c9fb927aa20fd48b13fc5e4016
#
_cell.length_a   1.000
_cell.length_b   1.000
_cell.length_c   1.000
_cell.angle_alpha   90.00
_cell.angle_beta   90.00
_cell.angle_gamma   90.00
#
_symmetry.space_group_name_H-M   'P 1'
#
loop_
_entity.id
_entity.type
_entity.pdbx_description
1 polymer ?
#
loop_
_entity_poly.entity_id
_entity_poly.type
_entity_poly.pdbx_seq_one_letter_code
_entity_poly.pdbx_strand_id
1 'polypeptide(L)'
;MAPRKAASAAGRKPPTRFGEDNLLWAAWLYYEEGLTQAEIAEHMGVSRPSVNAYLADARTRGIVSIEIAPERFRALTLARAMQDHFGLSDCYVIPSEGGERSLIDRLGAAAAQVLARVTRSGDTLAVTWGRTTLALANNVMPAGLKDVRVIQATGGTTAKIPWTPEACATRLAENLGARCIPLSAPAIVSAPEMRDLLLREPVLAEQIEALAQADRIVLGISSLRPESTIHTSGFFDGISLRDHYHSAVGSITGRMIDANGVKVEGPLEERTIGIDLDQIRRVPERLAVAGGLDKVQAILAALRGGYVTVLVTDADTARAILTSEGYEDRPRRRPDTPPAPLPERTRVKKFLNRPRDAVDEAIAGALLAHEALLAPVEGVPRAIRARHGPRKGKVGVVIGGGSGHEPGFLGYVGQGLADAVAIGNIFAAPPPDPILAATLAADGGAGVLHIFGNFSGDLMNFEMAAEMAQAQGIEVRTIVTTDDIASAPSDARAARRGVAGNVFVFKIAGAASDRGLSLEQCAALASRAAENCFTMGVALEPGASVDTGVPSFRMGPDEMEIGVGVHGEPGILRTTMKTADDTADLIIDRILSEMSAPEGTEIALLVNSLGGTPELELYILNRRLRQRLRACGISVQMTLLGHRYTSLDMAGVSITLMRLDGELKALLEHPCNSPAWSVVGNA
;
A
#
# COMPACT_ATOMS: atom_id res chain seq x y z
N MET A 1 48.91 25.82 -21.85
CA MET A 1 47.68 26.09 -21.11
C MET A 1 47.22 24.79 -20.49
N ALA A 2 47.29 24.71 -19.18
CA ALA A 2 46.92 23.48 -18.42
C ALA A 2 45.39 23.36 -18.32
N PRO A 3 44.82 22.13 -18.28
CA PRO A 3 43.39 21.95 -18.15
C PRO A 3 42.90 22.34 -16.73
N ARG A 4 41.87 23.15 -16.69
CA ARG A 4 41.17 23.49 -15.44
C ARG A 4 40.59 22.25 -14.78
N LYS A 5 41.02 21.95 -13.55
CA LYS A 5 40.39 20.98 -12.65
C LYS A 5 38.95 21.40 -12.44
N ALA A 6 38.00 20.46 -12.66
CA ALA A 6 36.63 20.60 -12.24
C ALA A 6 36.59 20.80 -10.72
N ALA A 7 35.98 21.89 -10.29
CA ALA A 7 35.70 22.14 -8.88
C ALA A 7 34.67 21.13 -8.42
N SER A 8 35.00 20.38 -7.35
CA SER A 8 34.00 19.55 -6.62
C SER A 8 32.89 20.47 -6.15
N ALA A 9 31.66 20.20 -6.56
CA ALA A 9 30.49 20.90 -6.04
C ALA A 9 30.32 20.51 -4.58
N ALA A 10 30.86 21.34 -3.67
CA ALA A 10 30.48 21.30 -2.26
C ALA A 10 29.04 21.77 -2.17
N GLY A 11 28.11 20.88 -1.78
CA GLY A 11 26.70 21.20 -1.58
C GLY A 11 26.49 22.39 -0.68
N ARG A 12 25.34 23.06 -0.80
CA ARG A 12 24.94 24.17 0.09
C ARG A 12 24.83 23.66 1.52
N LYS A 13 25.24 24.47 2.50
CA LYS A 13 25.07 24.14 3.92
C LYS A 13 23.57 24.17 4.26
N PRO A 14 23.08 23.19 5.06
CA PRO A 14 21.71 23.20 5.54
C PRO A 14 21.37 24.49 6.27
N PRO A 15 20.12 25.01 6.15
CA PRO A 15 19.64 26.08 7.00
C PRO A 15 19.78 25.76 8.47
N THR A 16 20.00 26.75 9.32
CA THR A 16 20.29 26.59 10.76
C THR A 16 19.25 25.77 11.52
N ARG A 17 17.99 25.78 11.04
CA ARG A 17 16.89 24.99 11.62
C ARG A 17 17.05 23.46 11.44
N PHE A 18 17.93 23.03 10.54
CA PHE A 18 18.26 21.60 10.33
C PHE A 18 19.64 21.23 10.89
N GLY A 19 20.33 22.16 11.56
CA GLY A 19 21.70 21.98 12.02
C GLY A 19 22.65 21.81 10.84
N GLU A 20 23.52 20.80 10.92
CA GLU A 20 24.40 20.40 9.80
C GLU A 20 23.94 19.09 9.14
N ASP A 21 22.67 18.69 9.37
CA ASP A 21 22.13 17.40 8.93
C ASP A 21 21.46 17.51 7.55
N ASN A 22 22.19 17.09 6.51
CA ASN A 22 21.69 17.02 5.14
C ASN A 22 20.57 15.99 4.96
N LEU A 23 20.53 14.94 5.77
CA LEU A 23 19.49 13.89 5.70
C LEU A 23 18.16 14.46 6.16
N LEU A 24 18.17 15.18 7.28
CA LEU A 24 16.98 15.84 7.82
C LEU A 24 16.47 16.93 6.85
N TRP A 25 17.40 17.71 6.27
CA TRP A 25 17.03 18.75 5.32
C TRP A 25 16.42 18.19 4.03
N ALA A 26 17.04 17.17 3.43
CA ALA A 26 16.50 16.49 2.26
C ALA A 26 15.14 15.85 2.54
N ALA A 27 15.01 15.20 3.70
CA ALA A 27 13.75 14.59 4.13
C ALA A 27 12.63 15.63 4.31
N TRP A 28 12.93 16.75 4.95
CA TRP A 28 11.98 17.85 5.11
C TRP A 28 11.48 18.38 3.76
N LEU A 29 12.40 18.70 2.84
CA LEU A 29 12.05 19.22 1.51
C LEU A 29 11.17 18.23 0.71
N TYR A 30 11.42 16.93 0.86
CA TYR A 30 10.70 15.88 0.14
C TYR A 30 9.32 15.60 0.74
N TYR A 31 9.25 15.37 2.07
CA TYR A 31 8.02 14.87 2.71
C TYR A 31 7.10 15.99 3.22
N GLU A 32 7.64 17.15 3.59
CA GLU A 32 6.86 18.27 4.12
C GLU A 32 6.58 19.36 3.07
N GLU A 33 7.59 19.71 2.26
CA GLU A 33 7.41 20.74 1.24
C GLU A 33 6.98 20.17 -0.11
N GLY A 34 6.98 18.83 -0.27
CA GLY A 34 6.50 18.14 -1.47
C GLY A 34 7.36 18.36 -2.71
N LEU A 35 8.62 18.77 -2.54
CA LEU A 35 9.53 19.02 -3.66
C LEU A 35 9.98 17.69 -4.30
N THR A 36 10.16 17.71 -5.61
CA THR A 36 10.77 16.60 -6.34
C THR A 36 12.24 16.47 -6.00
N GLN A 37 12.82 15.29 -6.19
CA GLN A 37 14.25 15.08 -5.96
C GLN A 37 15.14 15.98 -6.82
N ALA A 38 14.68 16.38 -8.01
CA ALA A 38 15.39 17.32 -8.88
C ALA A 38 15.43 18.73 -8.27
N GLU A 39 14.30 19.23 -7.79
CA GLU A 39 14.20 20.53 -7.10
C GLU A 39 15.00 20.55 -5.79
N ILE A 40 15.00 19.42 -5.06
CA ILE A 40 15.82 19.26 -3.83
C ILE A 40 17.31 19.30 -4.18
N ALA A 41 17.73 18.61 -5.25
CA ALA A 41 19.12 18.61 -5.70
C ALA A 41 19.60 20.01 -6.04
N GLU A 42 18.78 20.79 -6.77
CA GLU A 42 19.04 22.20 -7.08
C GLU A 42 19.08 23.06 -5.81
N HIS A 43 18.12 22.86 -4.89
CA HIS A 43 18.02 23.59 -3.62
C HIS A 43 19.24 23.35 -2.73
N MET A 44 19.68 22.11 -2.63
CA MET A 44 20.83 21.71 -1.82
C MET A 44 22.17 21.88 -2.52
N GLY A 45 22.21 22.08 -3.84
CA GLY A 45 23.43 22.19 -4.63
C GLY A 45 24.18 20.86 -4.72
N VAL A 46 23.48 19.73 -4.73
CA VAL A 46 24.02 18.36 -4.83
C VAL A 46 23.46 17.66 -6.05
N SER A 47 23.97 16.47 -6.37
CA SER A 47 23.39 15.66 -7.42
C SER A 47 22.09 14.98 -6.95
N ARG A 48 21.16 14.69 -7.85
CA ARG A 48 19.92 13.95 -7.54
C ARG A 48 20.19 12.54 -6.96
N PRO A 49 21.17 11.75 -7.42
CA PRO A 49 21.59 10.52 -6.74
C PRO A 49 21.99 10.73 -5.28
N SER A 50 22.63 11.87 -4.96
CA SER A 50 22.97 12.21 -3.57
C SER A 50 21.73 12.49 -2.73
N VAL A 51 20.70 13.16 -3.27
CA VAL A 51 19.42 13.36 -2.60
C VAL A 51 18.74 12.02 -2.31
N ASN A 52 18.76 11.11 -3.27
CA ASN A 52 18.19 9.77 -3.07
C ASN A 52 18.92 8.98 -1.98
N ALA A 53 20.25 9.05 -1.94
CA ALA A 53 21.04 8.46 -0.85
C ALA A 53 20.67 9.07 0.50
N TYR A 54 20.51 10.39 0.57
CA TYR A 54 20.06 11.08 1.80
C TYR A 54 18.68 10.62 2.25
N LEU A 55 17.72 10.49 1.33
CA LEU A 55 16.36 10.02 1.66
C LEU A 55 16.34 8.54 2.09
N ALA A 56 17.16 7.70 1.46
CA ALA A 56 17.32 6.30 1.86
C ALA A 56 17.93 6.18 3.26
N ASP A 57 19.02 6.93 3.53
CA ASP A 57 19.68 6.99 4.83
C ASP A 57 18.76 7.57 5.90
N ALA A 58 17.96 8.60 5.58
CA ALA A 58 16.99 9.17 6.51
C ALA A 58 15.95 8.13 6.97
N ARG A 59 15.51 7.25 6.07
CA ARG A 59 14.63 6.11 6.40
C ARG A 59 15.36 5.06 7.24
N THR A 60 16.56 4.67 6.85
CA THR A 60 17.38 3.66 7.56
C THR A 60 17.70 4.09 8.98
N ARG A 61 17.97 5.39 9.21
CA ARG A 61 18.25 5.96 10.53
C ARG A 61 17.01 6.36 11.33
N GLY A 62 15.80 6.13 10.79
CA GLY A 62 14.55 6.45 11.47
C GLY A 62 14.22 7.95 11.56
N ILE A 63 14.94 8.82 10.80
CA ILE A 63 14.60 10.24 10.66
C ILE A 63 13.24 10.39 9.94
N VAL A 64 12.95 9.47 9.01
CA VAL A 64 11.65 9.32 8.34
C VAL A 64 11.13 7.93 8.61
N SER A 65 9.89 7.86 9.12
CA SER A 65 9.12 6.63 9.25
C SER A 65 7.95 6.65 8.26
N ILE A 66 7.91 5.71 7.33
CA ILE A 66 6.78 5.55 6.42
C ILE A 66 5.88 4.47 7.00
N GLU A 67 4.68 4.85 7.41
CA GLU A 67 3.70 3.94 8.01
C GLU A 67 2.51 3.77 7.10
N ILE A 68 1.96 2.53 7.08
CA ILE A 68 0.75 2.25 6.31
C ILE A 68 -0.44 2.90 7.02
N ALA A 69 -1.25 3.65 6.28
CA ALA A 69 -2.41 4.33 6.83
C ALA A 69 -3.37 3.35 7.55
N PRO A 70 -3.96 3.75 8.69
CA PRO A 70 -4.84 2.89 9.50
C PRO A 70 -5.99 2.27 8.71
N GLU A 71 -6.46 2.94 7.66
CA GLU A 71 -7.52 2.44 6.78
C GLU A 71 -7.19 1.10 6.13
N ARG A 72 -5.92 0.85 5.86
CA ARG A 72 -5.49 -0.42 5.26
C ARG A 72 -5.58 -1.58 6.25
N PHE A 73 -5.53 -1.30 7.55
CA PHE A 73 -5.76 -2.30 8.61
C PHE A 73 -7.24 -2.63 8.77
N ARG A 74 -8.15 -1.71 8.42
CA ARG A 74 -9.61 -1.96 8.44
C ARG A 74 -10.04 -3.03 7.45
N ALA A 75 -9.36 -3.10 6.32
CA ALA A 75 -9.67 -4.07 5.26
C ALA A 75 -9.36 -5.52 5.65
N LEU A 76 -8.69 -5.74 6.79
CA LEU A 76 -8.39 -7.09 7.25
C LEU A 76 -9.64 -7.77 7.81
N THR A 77 -9.85 -9.02 7.42
CA THR A 77 -10.99 -9.85 7.85
C THR A 77 -11.14 -9.89 9.38
N LEU A 78 -10.00 -9.98 10.11
CA LEU A 78 -9.99 -10.01 11.58
C LEU A 78 -10.51 -8.70 12.20
N ALA A 79 -10.13 -7.53 11.66
CA ALA A 79 -10.60 -6.24 12.15
C ALA A 79 -12.12 -6.14 12.03
N ARG A 80 -12.66 -6.54 10.88
CA ARG A 80 -14.11 -6.55 10.64
C ARG A 80 -14.85 -7.56 11.53
N ALA A 81 -14.27 -8.77 11.68
CA ALA A 81 -14.84 -9.78 12.56
C ALA A 81 -14.90 -9.30 14.02
N MET A 82 -13.86 -8.63 14.51
CA MET A 82 -13.83 -8.02 15.82
C MET A 82 -14.89 -6.91 15.97
N GLN A 83 -15.02 -6.04 14.96
CA GLN A 83 -16.06 -4.99 14.94
C GLN A 83 -17.46 -5.59 15.03
N ASP A 84 -17.77 -6.54 14.14
CA ASP A 84 -19.09 -7.15 14.01
C ASP A 84 -19.47 -7.95 15.29
N HIS A 85 -18.50 -8.67 15.86
CA HIS A 85 -18.74 -9.54 17.02
C HIS A 85 -18.93 -8.74 18.31
N PHE A 86 -18.10 -7.73 18.56
CA PHE A 86 -18.13 -6.95 19.80
C PHE A 86 -18.89 -5.60 19.68
N GLY A 87 -19.42 -5.27 18.51
CA GLY A 87 -20.11 -4.00 18.28
C GLY A 87 -19.21 -2.78 18.39
N LEU A 88 -17.92 -2.91 17.99
CA LEU A 88 -16.97 -1.80 18.03
C LEU A 88 -17.29 -0.77 16.95
N SER A 89 -17.13 0.50 17.26
CA SER A 89 -17.22 1.57 16.26
C SER A 89 -16.09 1.47 15.24
N ASP A 90 -14.90 0.99 15.67
CA ASP A 90 -13.77 0.70 14.77
C ASP A 90 -12.80 -0.31 15.38
N CYS A 91 -12.04 -1.01 14.52
CA CYS A 91 -10.99 -1.94 14.94
C CYS A 91 -9.82 -1.90 13.96
N TYR A 92 -8.61 -1.81 14.50
CA TYR A 92 -7.37 -1.79 13.74
C TYR A 92 -6.50 -2.96 14.14
N VAL A 93 -6.27 -3.87 13.21
CA VAL A 93 -5.47 -5.07 13.45
C VAL A 93 -4.17 -4.96 12.68
N ILE A 94 -3.04 -4.87 13.39
CA ILE A 94 -1.72 -4.86 12.77
C ILE A 94 -1.18 -6.28 12.59
N PRO A 95 -0.25 -6.55 11.66
CA PRO A 95 0.42 -7.84 11.57
C PRO A 95 1.14 -8.20 12.88
N SER A 96 1.08 -9.48 13.30
CA SER A 96 1.77 -9.93 14.52
C SER A 96 3.28 -9.95 14.34
N GLU A 97 3.77 -10.31 13.17
CA GLU A 97 5.18 -10.26 12.78
C GLU A 97 5.49 -8.99 12.00
N GLY A 98 6.68 -8.44 12.13
CA GLY A 98 7.11 -7.30 11.32
C GLY A 98 8.24 -6.48 11.90
N GLY A 99 9.39 -6.50 11.23
CA GLY A 99 10.52 -5.60 11.43
C GLY A 99 11.25 -5.74 12.76
N GLU A 100 12.20 -4.82 12.99
CA GLU A 100 13.02 -4.77 14.21
C GLU A 100 12.29 -4.15 15.42
N ARG A 101 11.13 -3.52 15.21
CA ARG A 101 10.36 -2.86 16.28
C ARG A 101 9.56 -3.86 17.11
N SER A 102 9.51 -3.65 18.42
CA SER A 102 8.70 -4.46 19.32
C SER A 102 7.20 -4.35 18.97
N LEU A 103 6.40 -5.37 19.37
CA LEU A 103 4.93 -5.32 19.20
C LEU A 103 4.33 -4.08 19.88
N ILE A 104 4.84 -3.70 21.05
CA ILE A 104 4.38 -2.52 21.80
C ILE A 104 4.59 -1.24 20.98
N ASP A 105 5.77 -1.07 20.37
CA ASP A 105 6.08 0.11 19.56
C ASP A 105 5.22 0.17 18.30
N ARG A 106 4.99 -0.98 17.65
CA ARG A 106 4.13 -1.06 16.46
C ARG A 106 2.66 -0.76 16.77
N LEU A 107 2.15 -1.28 17.89
CA LEU A 107 0.80 -0.97 18.37
C LEU A 107 0.68 0.53 18.72
N GLY A 108 1.69 1.08 19.39
CA GLY A 108 1.74 2.51 19.73
C GLY A 108 1.71 3.39 18.49
N ALA A 109 2.52 3.06 17.48
CA ALA A 109 2.56 3.80 16.22
C ALA A 109 1.22 3.75 15.47
N ALA A 110 0.61 2.57 15.33
CA ALA A 110 -0.70 2.44 14.71
C ALA A 110 -1.79 3.22 15.46
N ALA A 111 -1.79 3.14 16.80
CA ALA A 111 -2.75 3.85 17.63
C ALA A 111 -2.56 5.37 17.58
N ALA A 112 -1.33 5.87 17.45
CA ALA A 112 -1.05 7.29 17.27
C ALA A 112 -1.68 7.85 15.98
N GLN A 113 -1.62 7.09 14.88
CA GLN A 113 -2.27 7.46 13.63
C GLN A 113 -3.80 7.48 13.77
N VAL A 114 -4.37 6.49 14.49
CA VAL A 114 -5.81 6.45 14.76
C VAL A 114 -6.22 7.67 15.58
N LEU A 115 -5.50 7.98 16.67
CA LEU A 115 -5.79 9.11 17.54
C LEU A 115 -5.72 10.44 16.78
N ALA A 116 -4.70 10.64 15.95
CA ALA A 116 -4.54 11.86 15.14
C ALA A 116 -5.72 12.11 14.18
N ARG A 117 -6.38 11.05 13.69
CA ARG A 117 -7.54 11.15 12.80
C ARG A 117 -8.84 11.49 13.51
N VAL A 118 -9.02 10.98 14.72
CA VAL A 118 -10.28 11.13 15.45
C VAL A 118 -10.29 12.37 16.32
N THR A 119 -9.11 12.88 16.73
CA THR A 119 -9.01 14.07 17.58
C THR A 119 -9.33 15.34 16.81
N ARG A 120 -10.10 16.23 17.42
CA ARG A 120 -10.54 17.52 16.87
C ARG A 120 -10.09 18.67 17.76
N SER A 121 -10.02 19.87 17.19
CA SER A 121 -9.79 21.08 17.99
C SER A 121 -10.87 21.25 19.03
N GLY A 122 -10.50 21.58 20.25
CA GLY A 122 -11.39 21.72 21.40
C GLY A 122 -11.61 20.45 22.22
N ASP A 123 -11.18 19.27 21.72
CA ASP A 123 -11.37 18.00 22.41
C ASP A 123 -10.66 17.92 23.76
N THR A 124 -11.29 17.19 24.67
CA THR A 124 -10.71 16.77 25.93
C THR A 124 -10.40 15.28 25.90
N LEU A 125 -9.11 14.94 25.96
CA LEU A 125 -8.60 13.57 25.93
C LEU A 125 -8.21 13.10 27.32
N ALA A 126 -8.91 12.12 27.88
CA ALA A 126 -8.45 11.42 29.06
C ALA A 126 -7.36 10.39 28.66
N VAL A 127 -6.28 10.32 29.41
CA VAL A 127 -5.18 9.41 29.10
C VAL A 127 -4.84 8.55 30.32
N THR A 128 -4.88 7.24 30.13
CA THR A 128 -4.40 6.28 31.10
C THR A 128 -2.87 6.10 30.98
N TRP A 129 -2.33 5.06 31.57
CA TRP A 129 -0.89 4.82 31.64
C TRP A 129 -0.54 3.40 31.18
N GLY A 130 0.74 3.17 30.93
CA GLY A 130 1.27 1.88 30.54
C GLY A 130 2.16 1.92 29.31
N ARG A 131 2.77 0.78 28.99
CA ARG A 131 3.77 0.66 27.93
C ARG A 131 3.20 1.03 26.56
N THR A 132 2.03 0.53 26.22
CA THR A 132 1.37 0.81 24.91
C THR A 132 0.87 2.24 24.84
N THR A 133 0.39 2.80 25.95
CA THR A 133 -0.04 4.21 26.03
C THR A 133 1.15 5.16 25.86
N LEU A 134 2.29 4.87 26.50
CA LEU A 134 3.50 5.66 26.29
C LEU A 134 4.03 5.52 24.86
N ALA A 135 4.01 4.32 24.29
CA ALA A 135 4.40 4.10 22.90
C ALA A 135 3.50 4.88 21.92
N LEU A 136 2.19 4.92 22.16
CA LEU A 136 1.27 5.80 21.41
C LEU A 136 1.69 7.26 21.55
N ALA A 137 1.85 7.76 22.79
CA ALA A 137 2.21 9.14 23.05
C ALA A 137 3.52 9.57 22.37
N ASN A 138 4.53 8.68 22.33
CA ASN A 138 5.80 8.94 21.65
C ASN A 138 5.71 9.00 20.12
N ASN A 139 4.68 8.40 19.51
CA ASN A 139 4.52 8.33 18.05
C ASN A 139 3.49 9.33 17.51
N VAL A 140 2.79 10.08 18.38
CA VAL A 140 1.87 11.12 17.91
C VAL A 140 2.66 12.28 17.33
N MET A 141 2.24 12.72 16.13
CA MET A 141 2.81 13.87 15.44
C MET A 141 1.94 15.11 15.64
N PRO A 142 2.52 16.31 15.65
CA PRO A 142 1.76 17.55 15.77
C PRO A 142 0.74 17.67 14.63
N ALA A 143 -0.54 17.82 14.97
CA ALA A 143 -1.63 17.86 14.01
C ALA A 143 -2.19 19.29 13.76
N GLY A 144 -1.55 20.33 14.30
CA GLY A 144 -2.01 21.73 14.19
C GLY A 144 -3.37 21.98 14.87
N LEU A 145 -3.78 21.10 15.78
CA LEU A 145 -5.04 21.22 16.52
C LEU A 145 -4.96 22.38 17.54
N LYS A 146 -6.09 23.04 17.78
CA LYS A 146 -6.20 24.15 18.73
C LYS A 146 -7.07 23.77 19.91
N ASP A 147 -6.71 24.29 21.10
CA ASP A 147 -7.50 24.20 22.33
C ASP A 147 -7.77 22.75 22.80
N VAL A 148 -6.91 21.80 22.41
CA VAL A 148 -6.97 20.41 22.89
C VAL A 148 -6.45 20.35 24.33
N ARG A 149 -7.14 19.58 25.18
CA ARG A 149 -6.76 19.32 26.57
C ARG A 149 -6.47 17.83 26.75
N VAL A 150 -5.37 17.50 27.40
CA VAL A 150 -5.03 16.13 27.78
C VAL A 150 -5.11 16.04 29.30
N ILE A 151 -6.01 15.20 29.80
CA ILE A 151 -6.23 15.01 31.24
C ILE A 151 -5.66 13.66 31.66
N GLN A 152 -4.82 13.65 32.70
CA GLN A 152 -4.32 12.45 33.33
C GLN A 152 -5.47 11.68 34.00
N ALA A 153 -5.71 10.43 33.60
CA ALA A 153 -6.90 9.67 34.02
C ALA A 153 -6.72 8.96 35.39
N THR A 154 -5.51 8.82 35.87
CA THR A 154 -5.18 8.14 37.14
C THR A 154 -4.18 9.01 37.90
N GLY A 155 -4.28 9.07 39.22
CA GLY A 155 -3.34 9.78 40.06
C GLY A 155 -1.89 9.34 39.84
N GLY A 156 -0.94 10.10 40.36
CA GLY A 156 0.48 9.90 40.20
C GLY A 156 1.04 8.65 40.90
N THR A 157 2.18 8.15 40.44
CA THR A 157 2.89 7.02 41.07
C THR A 157 4.36 7.37 41.32
N THR A 158 4.90 6.84 42.43
CA THR A 158 6.33 6.94 42.78
C THR A 158 7.17 5.81 42.18
N ALA A 159 6.55 4.92 41.40
CA ALA A 159 7.25 3.81 40.75
C ALA A 159 8.31 4.31 39.76
N LYS A 160 9.49 3.69 39.80
CA LYS A 160 10.62 4.02 38.89
C LYS A 160 10.44 3.31 37.55
N ILE A 161 9.37 3.63 36.85
CA ILE A 161 9.02 3.09 35.50
C ILE A 161 8.87 4.23 34.50
N PRO A 162 9.25 4.05 33.24
CA PRO A 162 9.12 5.12 32.21
C PRO A 162 7.68 5.48 31.86
N TRP A 163 6.73 4.55 32.00
CA TRP A 163 5.33 4.68 31.56
C TRP A 163 4.37 5.06 32.69
N THR A 164 4.76 6.03 33.52
CA THR A 164 3.89 6.55 34.59
C THR A 164 2.71 7.31 34.03
N PRO A 165 1.62 7.53 34.81
CA PRO A 165 0.49 8.34 34.39
C PRO A 165 0.90 9.74 33.92
N GLU A 166 1.82 10.37 34.65
CA GLU A 166 2.34 11.71 34.34
C GLU A 166 3.12 11.70 33.03
N ALA A 167 4.01 10.70 32.85
CA ALA A 167 4.82 10.61 31.64
C ALA A 167 3.96 10.41 30.38
N CYS A 168 2.93 9.56 30.47
CA CYS A 168 2.01 9.33 29.35
C CYS A 168 1.22 10.60 28.99
N ALA A 169 0.63 11.28 29.99
CA ALA A 169 -0.16 12.48 29.75
C ALA A 169 0.69 13.65 29.24
N THR A 170 1.84 13.90 29.86
CA THR A 170 2.74 14.99 29.46
C THR A 170 3.27 14.76 28.03
N ARG A 171 3.75 13.56 27.73
CA ARG A 171 4.28 13.24 26.41
C ARG A 171 3.22 13.37 25.31
N LEU A 172 1.99 12.90 25.57
CA LEU A 172 0.90 13.05 24.61
C LEU A 172 0.55 14.51 24.38
N ALA A 173 0.48 15.31 25.47
CA ALA A 173 0.16 16.73 25.38
C ALA A 173 1.25 17.51 24.62
N GLU A 174 2.53 17.25 24.93
CA GLU A 174 3.67 17.88 24.24
C GLU A 174 3.61 17.64 22.72
N ASN A 175 3.43 16.37 22.32
CA ASN A 175 3.44 15.99 20.92
C ASN A 175 2.18 16.49 20.15
N LEU A 176 1.03 16.61 20.82
CA LEU A 176 -0.17 17.20 20.21
C LEU A 176 -0.15 18.74 20.21
N GLY A 177 0.74 19.39 20.95
CA GLY A 177 0.67 20.83 21.23
C GLY A 177 -0.54 21.20 22.09
N ALA A 178 -0.97 20.29 22.98
CA ALA A 178 -2.15 20.40 23.83
C ALA A 178 -1.81 20.87 25.24
N ARG A 179 -2.81 21.38 25.97
CA ARG A 179 -2.66 21.68 27.39
C ARG A 179 -2.76 20.39 28.22
N CYS A 180 -1.70 20.09 29.00
CA CYS A 180 -1.74 18.98 29.97
C CYS A 180 -2.42 19.40 31.26
N ILE A 181 -3.33 18.56 31.78
CA ILE A 181 -3.98 18.73 33.08
C ILE A 181 -3.62 17.49 33.91
N PRO A 182 -2.64 17.60 34.83
CA PRO A 182 -2.29 16.50 35.72
C PRO A 182 -3.35 16.27 36.78
N LEU A 183 -3.52 15.01 37.21
CA LEU A 183 -4.35 14.70 38.36
C LEU A 183 -3.51 14.82 39.66
N SER A 184 -3.77 15.85 40.44
CA SER A 184 -2.94 16.29 41.57
C SER A 184 -3.12 15.44 42.83
N ALA A 185 -3.06 14.13 42.70
CA ALA A 185 -3.19 13.19 43.82
C ALA A 185 -2.40 11.90 43.55
N PRO A 186 -2.01 11.12 44.58
CA PRO A 186 -1.48 9.78 44.41
C PRO A 186 -2.52 8.87 43.75
N ALA A 187 -2.08 7.90 42.91
CA ALA A 187 -2.96 6.91 42.31
C ALA A 187 -3.64 6.02 43.36
N ILE A 188 -2.92 5.67 44.42
CA ILE A 188 -3.42 4.87 45.53
C ILE A 188 -3.05 5.56 46.84
N VAL A 189 -4.04 5.70 47.68
CA VAL A 189 -3.86 6.23 49.03
C VAL A 189 -3.88 5.13 50.12
N SER A 190 -3.44 5.45 51.32
CA SER A 190 -3.28 4.48 52.40
C SER A 190 -4.59 3.95 52.98
N ALA A 191 -5.65 4.72 52.90
CA ALA A 191 -6.98 4.36 53.48
C ALA A 191 -8.14 4.93 52.63
N PRO A 192 -9.32 4.28 52.62
CA PRO A 192 -10.51 4.75 51.92
C PRO A 192 -10.93 6.17 52.34
N GLU A 193 -10.85 6.47 53.65
CA GLU A 193 -11.21 7.78 54.20
C GLU A 193 -10.36 8.90 53.64
N MET A 194 -9.06 8.62 53.38
CA MET A 194 -8.13 9.56 52.74
C MET A 194 -8.57 9.85 51.32
N ARG A 195 -8.98 8.82 50.57
CA ARG A 195 -9.51 8.98 49.19
C ARG A 195 -10.73 9.89 49.21
N ASP A 196 -11.72 9.60 50.08
CA ASP A 196 -12.94 10.36 50.16
C ASP A 196 -12.72 11.82 50.57
N LEU A 197 -11.70 12.08 51.40
CA LEU A 197 -11.32 13.41 51.78
C LEU A 197 -10.68 14.16 50.60
N LEU A 198 -9.74 13.54 49.90
CA LEU A 198 -9.06 14.14 48.74
C LEU A 198 -10.04 14.42 47.60
N LEU A 199 -11.01 13.54 47.35
CA LEU A 199 -12.01 13.75 46.29
C LEU A 199 -12.96 14.91 46.56
N ARG A 200 -13.04 15.42 47.82
CA ARG A 200 -13.80 16.61 48.21
C ARG A 200 -13.01 17.91 48.06
N GLU A 201 -11.70 17.83 47.86
CA GLU A 201 -10.87 19.01 47.58
C GLU A 201 -11.29 19.66 46.26
N PRO A 202 -11.63 20.99 46.24
CA PRO A 202 -12.19 21.65 45.06
C PRO A 202 -11.38 21.45 43.78
N VAL A 203 -10.08 21.53 43.87
CA VAL A 203 -9.17 21.36 42.69
C VAL A 203 -9.26 19.93 42.13
N LEU A 204 -9.29 18.93 42.99
CA LEU A 204 -9.35 17.55 42.60
C LEU A 204 -10.77 17.16 42.09
N ALA A 205 -11.81 17.67 42.74
CA ALA A 205 -13.18 17.50 42.31
C ALA A 205 -13.40 18.05 40.90
N GLU A 206 -12.90 19.25 40.60
CA GLU A 206 -12.93 19.83 39.25
C GLU A 206 -12.21 18.95 38.20
N GLN A 207 -11.04 18.40 38.55
CA GLN A 207 -10.27 17.52 37.65
C GLN A 207 -11.02 16.19 37.41
N ILE A 208 -11.64 15.60 38.42
CA ILE A 208 -12.43 14.36 38.27
C ILE A 208 -13.71 14.61 37.45
N GLU A 209 -14.35 15.77 37.62
CA GLU A 209 -15.48 16.16 36.81
C GLU A 209 -15.09 16.36 35.33
N ALA A 210 -13.96 17.01 35.08
CA ALA A 210 -13.42 17.17 33.74
C ALA A 210 -13.09 15.82 33.08
N LEU A 211 -12.62 14.81 33.83
CA LEU A 211 -12.44 13.44 33.34
C LEU A 211 -13.75 12.79 32.92
N ALA A 212 -14.82 12.99 33.70
CA ALA A 212 -16.14 12.44 33.38
C ALA A 212 -16.76 13.06 32.12
N GLN A 213 -16.31 14.26 31.74
CA GLN A 213 -16.75 15.01 30.55
C GLN A 213 -15.77 14.88 29.37
N ALA A 214 -14.80 13.97 29.43
CA ALA A 214 -13.85 13.76 28.33
C ALA A 214 -14.57 13.28 27.07
N ASP A 215 -14.19 13.83 25.91
CA ASP A 215 -14.70 13.43 24.60
C ASP A 215 -14.17 12.04 24.22
N ARG A 216 -12.91 11.77 24.59
CA ARG A 216 -12.21 10.52 24.31
C ARG A 216 -11.33 10.08 25.46
N ILE A 217 -11.14 8.78 25.56
CA ILE A 217 -10.15 8.20 26.46
C ILE A 217 -9.23 7.25 25.70
N VAL A 218 -7.92 7.42 25.93
CA VAL A 218 -6.88 6.46 25.51
C VAL A 218 -6.57 5.54 26.67
N LEU A 219 -6.75 4.25 26.48
CA LEU A 219 -6.58 3.27 27.55
C LEU A 219 -5.72 2.08 27.14
N GLY A 220 -4.89 1.64 28.10
CA GLY A 220 -4.18 0.36 28.06
C GLY A 220 -4.94 -0.69 28.83
N ILE A 221 -4.78 -1.95 28.43
CA ILE A 221 -5.34 -3.12 29.13
C ILE A 221 -4.16 -3.97 29.65
N SER A 222 -4.18 -4.31 30.91
CA SER A 222 -3.14 -5.08 31.58
C SER A 222 -3.59 -6.49 31.92
N SER A 223 -2.77 -7.48 31.64
CA SER A 223 -2.91 -8.83 32.24
C SER A 223 -2.47 -8.81 33.70
N LEU A 224 -2.76 -9.86 34.44
CA LEU A 224 -2.38 -10.01 35.86
C LEU A 224 -1.10 -10.86 36.04
N ARG A 225 -0.29 -11.02 34.99
CA ARG A 225 0.99 -11.74 35.07
C ARG A 225 2.05 -10.91 35.85
N PRO A 226 3.04 -11.53 36.47
CA PRO A 226 4.06 -10.84 37.26
C PRO A 226 4.80 -9.73 36.47
N GLU A 227 4.98 -9.90 35.17
CA GLU A 227 5.69 -8.93 34.29
C GLU A 227 4.75 -7.84 33.76
N SER A 228 3.48 -7.86 34.13
CA SER A 228 2.49 -6.89 33.67
C SER A 228 2.70 -5.50 34.26
N THR A 229 2.17 -4.50 33.57
CA THR A 229 2.29 -3.09 33.97
C THR A 229 1.78 -2.86 35.38
N ILE A 230 0.66 -3.50 35.76
CA ILE A 230 0.05 -3.31 37.07
C ILE A 230 0.93 -3.86 38.21
N HIS A 231 1.61 -4.99 38.02
CA HIS A 231 2.53 -5.55 39.00
C HIS A 231 3.81 -4.72 39.13
N THR A 232 4.39 -4.26 38.01
CA THR A 232 5.63 -3.48 38.03
C THR A 232 5.41 -2.04 38.50
N SER A 233 4.16 -1.61 38.69
CA SER A 233 3.82 -0.26 39.18
C SER A 233 3.87 -0.11 40.70
N GLY A 234 4.02 -1.20 41.43
CA GLY A 234 3.93 -1.19 42.89
C GLY A 234 2.50 -1.10 43.45
N PHE A 235 1.47 -1.16 42.61
CA PHE A 235 0.05 -1.06 43.04
C PHE A 235 -0.37 -2.23 43.94
N PHE A 236 0.30 -3.38 43.81
CA PHE A 236 0.04 -4.56 44.63
C PHE A 236 0.98 -4.73 45.82
N ASP A 237 1.81 -3.73 46.12
CA ASP A 237 2.71 -3.84 47.27
C ASP A 237 1.90 -4.08 48.56
N GLY A 238 2.11 -5.23 49.17
CA GLY A 238 1.36 -5.69 50.36
C GLY A 238 -0.06 -6.20 50.10
N ILE A 239 -0.49 -6.41 48.85
CA ILE A 239 -1.81 -6.95 48.50
C ILE A 239 -1.69 -8.29 47.78
N SER A 240 -2.32 -9.34 48.33
CA SER A 240 -2.40 -10.65 47.69
C SER A 240 -3.50 -10.66 46.63
N LEU A 241 -3.11 -10.81 45.35
CA LEU A 241 -4.08 -11.01 44.25
C LEU A 241 -4.95 -12.26 44.45
N ARG A 242 -4.35 -13.33 44.98
CA ARG A 242 -5.06 -14.60 45.17
C ARG A 242 -6.18 -14.45 46.24
N ASP A 243 -5.95 -13.65 47.27
CA ASP A 243 -6.90 -13.55 48.37
C ASP A 243 -8.04 -12.56 48.08
N HIS A 244 -7.73 -11.50 47.28
CA HIS A 244 -8.71 -10.42 47.07
C HIS A 244 -9.27 -10.35 45.63
N TYR A 245 -8.54 -10.89 44.64
CA TYR A 245 -8.86 -10.71 43.21
C TYR A 245 -8.84 -12.03 42.44
N HIS A 246 -9.24 -13.16 43.09
CA HIS A 246 -9.18 -14.51 42.50
C HIS A 246 -10.01 -14.68 41.21
N SER A 247 -11.06 -13.87 41.00
CA SER A 247 -11.89 -13.88 39.79
C SER A 247 -11.42 -12.92 38.70
N ALA A 248 -10.45 -12.04 39.01
CA ALA A 248 -9.96 -11.08 38.04
C ALA A 248 -9.08 -11.71 36.97
N VAL A 249 -9.29 -11.29 35.71
CA VAL A 249 -8.48 -11.73 34.55
C VAL A 249 -7.67 -10.60 33.94
N GLY A 250 -7.96 -9.36 34.26
CA GLY A 250 -7.27 -8.19 33.76
C GLY A 250 -7.59 -6.92 34.53
N SER A 251 -6.91 -5.85 34.14
CA SER A 251 -7.18 -4.53 34.74
C SER A 251 -7.15 -3.40 33.70
N ILE A 252 -7.95 -2.37 33.98
CA ILE A 252 -8.00 -1.09 33.26
C ILE A 252 -7.79 0.00 34.29
N THR A 253 -6.81 0.88 34.10
CA THR A 253 -6.49 1.99 35.05
C THR A 253 -6.20 1.55 36.48
N GLY A 254 -5.74 0.31 36.69
CA GLY A 254 -5.54 -0.27 38.02
C GLY A 254 -6.78 -0.89 38.66
N ARG A 255 -7.94 -0.84 37.99
CA ARG A 255 -9.20 -1.45 38.46
C ARG A 255 -9.37 -2.83 37.85
N MET A 256 -9.72 -3.82 38.67
CA MET A 256 -9.80 -5.22 38.31
C MET A 256 -11.13 -5.56 37.63
N ILE A 257 -11.06 -6.41 36.60
CA ILE A 257 -12.24 -6.94 35.90
C ILE A 257 -12.17 -8.48 35.81
N ASP A 258 -13.32 -9.11 35.96
CA ASP A 258 -13.49 -10.55 35.75
C ASP A 258 -13.62 -10.91 34.27
N ALA A 259 -13.78 -12.20 33.96
CA ALA A 259 -13.87 -12.70 32.57
C ALA A 259 -15.08 -12.16 31.78
N ASN A 260 -16.10 -11.62 32.43
CA ASN A 260 -17.26 -10.98 31.83
C ASN A 260 -17.13 -9.46 31.74
N GLY A 261 -16.02 -8.91 32.22
CA GLY A 261 -15.78 -7.47 32.28
C GLY A 261 -16.49 -6.78 33.44
N VAL A 262 -16.96 -7.54 34.42
CA VAL A 262 -17.54 -6.97 35.63
C VAL A 262 -16.43 -6.55 36.58
N LYS A 263 -16.59 -5.41 37.22
CA LYS A 263 -15.67 -4.90 38.23
C LYS A 263 -15.51 -5.91 39.37
N VAL A 264 -14.29 -6.21 39.74
CA VAL A 264 -13.96 -7.03 40.93
C VAL A 264 -13.62 -6.09 42.07
N GLU A 265 -14.44 -6.11 43.09
CA GLU A 265 -14.23 -5.29 44.30
C GLU A 265 -13.06 -5.83 45.13
N GLY A 266 -12.36 -4.92 45.79
CA GLY A 266 -11.20 -5.28 46.61
C GLY A 266 -10.47 -4.07 47.17
N PRO A 267 -9.39 -4.28 47.94
CA PRO A 267 -8.71 -3.23 48.70
C PRO A 267 -8.18 -2.06 47.87
N LEU A 268 -7.89 -2.29 46.56
CA LEU A 268 -7.42 -1.22 45.67
C LEU A 268 -8.56 -0.30 45.25
N GLU A 269 -9.74 -0.84 45.03
CA GLU A 269 -10.90 -0.09 44.52
C GLU A 269 -11.27 1.08 45.41
N GLU A 270 -11.29 0.84 46.73
CA GLU A 270 -11.63 1.83 47.72
C GLU A 270 -10.58 2.90 47.96
N ARG A 271 -9.33 2.69 47.45
CA ARG A 271 -8.18 3.56 47.67
C ARG A 271 -7.65 4.20 46.40
N THR A 272 -8.17 3.84 45.24
CA THR A 272 -7.70 4.36 43.95
C THR A 272 -8.31 5.72 43.64
N ILE A 273 -7.47 6.70 43.27
CA ILE A 273 -7.89 8.02 42.75
C ILE A 273 -7.67 8.07 41.25
N GLY A 274 -8.70 8.36 40.51
CA GLY A 274 -8.75 8.44 39.07
C GLY A 274 -10.11 8.04 38.52
N ILE A 275 -10.21 8.01 37.21
CA ILE A 275 -11.46 7.61 36.52
C ILE A 275 -11.88 6.20 36.92
N ASP A 276 -13.15 5.98 37.17
CA ASP A 276 -13.70 4.65 37.46
C ASP A 276 -14.21 3.96 36.18
N LEU A 277 -14.55 2.67 36.30
CA LEU A 277 -14.99 1.85 35.17
C LEU A 277 -16.33 2.33 34.60
N ASP A 278 -17.25 2.84 35.43
CA ASP A 278 -18.54 3.35 34.99
C ASP A 278 -18.38 4.70 34.28
N GLN A 279 -17.46 5.55 34.74
CA GLN A 279 -17.10 6.78 34.05
C GLN A 279 -16.45 6.49 32.69
N ILE A 280 -15.55 5.49 32.61
CA ILE A 280 -14.97 5.07 31.30
C ILE A 280 -16.05 4.70 30.32
N ARG A 281 -17.07 3.93 30.71
CA ARG A 281 -18.19 3.56 29.83
C ARG A 281 -18.98 4.76 29.29
N ARG A 282 -19.03 5.88 30.02
CA ARG A 282 -19.72 7.10 29.60
C ARG A 282 -18.94 7.95 28.60
N VAL A 283 -17.61 7.78 28.54
CA VAL A 283 -16.80 8.48 27.52
C VAL A 283 -17.23 8.00 26.13
N PRO A 284 -17.59 8.92 25.21
CA PRO A 284 -18.13 8.54 23.90
C PRO A 284 -17.18 7.67 23.08
N GLU A 285 -15.90 8.01 23.04
CA GLU A 285 -14.89 7.27 22.28
C GLU A 285 -13.80 6.72 23.20
N ARG A 286 -13.67 5.41 23.23
CA ARG A 286 -12.78 4.66 24.12
C ARG A 286 -11.77 3.87 23.28
N LEU A 287 -10.61 4.48 23.02
CA LEU A 287 -9.52 3.92 22.23
C LEU A 287 -8.64 3.03 23.11
N ALA A 288 -8.77 1.73 22.97
CA ALA A 288 -7.89 0.76 23.62
C ALA A 288 -6.70 0.39 22.74
N VAL A 289 -5.50 0.35 23.34
CA VAL A 289 -4.27 -0.05 22.69
C VAL A 289 -3.68 -1.24 23.44
N ALA A 290 -3.97 -2.44 22.95
CA ALA A 290 -3.59 -3.66 23.64
C ALA A 290 -3.39 -4.83 22.66
N GLY A 291 -2.34 -5.63 22.85
CA GLY A 291 -2.02 -6.81 22.06
C GLY A 291 -1.02 -7.70 22.78
N GLY A 292 -0.80 -8.88 22.23
CA GLY A 292 -0.01 -9.96 22.79
C GLY A 292 -0.90 -11.07 23.37
N LEU A 293 -0.51 -12.32 23.10
CA LEU A 293 -1.28 -13.51 23.52
C LEU A 293 -1.46 -13.62 25.04
N ASP A 294 -0.57 -13.01 25.81
CA ASP A 294 -0.65 -12.94 27.28
C ASP A 294 -1.76 -12.05 27.79
N LYS A 295 -2.37 -11.20 26.93
CA LYS A 295 -3.43 -10.28 27.26
C LYS A 295 -4.81 -10.67 26.71
N VAL A 296 -4.93 -11.78 25.99
CA VAL A 296 -6.17 -12.21 25.32
C VAL A 296 -7.36 -12.19 26.29
N GLN A 297 -7.25 -12.80 27.47
CA GLN A 297 -8.34 -12.86 28.45
C GLN A 297 -8.70 -11.46 29.01
N ALA A 298 -7.70 -10.62 29.23
CA ALA A 298 -7.92 -9.26 29.74
C ALA A 298 -8.60 -8.36 28.69
N ILE A 299 -8.18 -8.48 27.41
CA ILE A 299 -8.77 -7.72 26.30
C ILE A 299 -10.20 -8.20 26.06
N LEU A 300 -10.44 -9.51 26.05
CA LEU A 300 -11.76 -10.09 25.90
C LEU A 300 -12.72 -9.61 27.02
N ALA A 301 -12.27 -9.61 28.27
CA ALA A 301 -13.02 -9.08 29.39
C ALA A 301 -13.34 -7.59 29.22
N ALA A 302 -12.38 -6.79 28.76
CA ALA A 302 -12.60 -5.37 28.51
C ALA A 302 -13.63 -5.11 27.37
N LEU A 303 -13.63 -5.95 26.35
CA LEU A 303 -14.61 -5.92 25.25
C LEU A 303 -16.01 -6.27 25.75
N ARG A 304 -16.16 -7.38 26.48
CA ARG A 304 -17.45 -7.82 27.07
C ARG A 304 -18.01 -6.79 28.05
N GLY A 305 -17.14 -6.15 28.81
CA GLY A 305 -17.51 -5.10 29.76
C GLY A 305 -17.91 -3.77 29.12
N GLY A 306 -17.77 -3.62 27.79
CA GLY A 306 -18.12 -2.39 27.09
C GLY A 306 -17.17 -1.22 27.36
N TYR A 307 -15.90 -1.50 27.73
CA TYR A 307 -14.90 -0.46 28.00
C TYR A 307 -14.17 0.01 26.75
N VAL A 308 -14.42 -0.59 25.60
CA VAL A 308 -13.74 -0.32 24.34
C VAL A 308 -14.76 -0.01 23.25
N THR A 309 -14.56 1.07 22.51
CA THR A 309 -15.30 1.37 21.27
C THR A 309 -14.41 1.30 20.05
N VAL A 310 -13.11 1.61 20.21
CA VAL A 310 -12.10 1.49 19.17
C VAL A 310 -10.96 0.66 19.72
N LEU A 311 -10.58 -0.41 19.02
CA LEU A 311 -9.48 -1.30 19.44
C LEU A 311 -8.33 -1.23 18.42
N VAL A 312 -7.11 -1.06 18.93
CA VAL A 312 -5.87 -1.29 18.18
C VAL A 312 -5.16 -2.50 18.76
N THR A 313 -5.03 -3.57 17.98
CA THR A 313 -4.45 -4.84 18.43
C THR A 313 -3.64 -5.52 17.31
N ASP A 314 -3.02 -6.65 17.59
CA ASP A 314 -2.30 -7.48 16.60
C ASP A 314 -3.15 -8.67 16.14
N ALA A 315 -2.76 -9.25 15.00
CA ALA A 315 -3.52 -10.30 14.33
C ALA A 315 -3.64 -11.59 15.15
N ASP A 316 -2.60 -11.98 15.90
CA ASP A 316 -2.65 -13.20 16.70
C ASP A 316 -3.55 -13.02 17.94
N THR A 317 -3.48 -11.86 18.55
CA THR A 317 -4.39 -11.49 19.66
C THR A 317 -5.84 -11.44 19.19
N ALA A 318 -6.13 -10.79 18.06
CA ALA A 318 -7.49 -10.72 17.51
C ALA A 318 -8.03 -12.12 17.17
N ARG A 319 -7.22 -12.97 16.56
CA ARG A 319 -7.58 -14.37 16.24
C ARG A 319 -7.86 -15.18 17.49
N ALA A 320 -7.01 -15.07 18.51
CA ALA A 320 -7.18 -15.80 19.76
C ALA A 320 -8.45 -15.36 20.52
N ILE A 321 -8.77 -14.06 20.52
CA ILE A 321 -10.01 -13.53 21.11
C ILE A 321 -11.23 -14.11 20.38
N LEU A 322 -11.27 -14.01 19.05
CA LEU A 322 -12.37 -14.54 18.24
C LEU A 322 -12.53 -16.04 18.40
N THR A 323 -11.44 -16.80 18.47
CA THR A 323 -11.48 -18.25 18.72
C THR A 323 -12.06 -18.56 20.10
N SER A 324 -11.72 -17.78 21.14
CA SER A 324 -12.26 -17.94 22.50
C SER A 324 -13.76 -17.66 22.57
N GLU A 325 -14.31 -16.86 21.66
CA GLU A 325 -15.75 -16.58 21.51
C GLU A 325 -16.49 -17.60 20.63
N GLY A 326 -15.82 -18.69 20.24
CA GLY A 326 -16.40 -19.67 19.33
C GLY A 326 -16.57 -19.14 17.90
N TYR A 327 -15.92 -18.04 17.60
CA TYR A 327 -15.85 -17.54 16.22
C TYR A 327 -14.93 -18.50 15.45
N GLU A 328 -15.56 -19.50 14.86
CA GLU A 328 -14.92 -20.21 13.78
C GLU A 328 -14.88 -19.25 12.60
N ASP A 329 -13.74 -19.10 11.94
CA ASP A 329 -13.57 -18.32 10.72
C ASP A 329 -14.40 -18.95 9.57
N ARG A 330 -15.70 -19.08 9.85
CA ARG A 330 -16.71 -19.57 8.93
C ARG A 330 -17.54 -18.38 8.47
N PRO A 331 -17.72 -18.19 7.17
CA PRO A 331 -18.63 -17.18 6.66
C PRO A 331 -20.04 -17.41 7.21
N ARG A 332 -20.69 -16.36 7.72
CA ARG A 332 -22.06 -16.40 8.29
C ARG A 332 -23.02 -17.06 7.30
N ARG A 333 -23.69 -18.16 7.72
CA ARG A 333 -24.89 -18.65 7.05
C ARG A 333 -26.00 -17.62 7.23
N ARG A 334 -26.51 -17.10 6.12
CA ARG A 334 -27.84 -16.46 6.09
C ARG A 334 -28.90 -17.53 6.30
N PRO A 335 -29.97 -17.28 7.12
CA PRO A 335 -31.11 -18.19 7.18
C PRO A 335 -31.90 -18.12 5.85
N ASP A 336 -32.33 -19.31 5.39
CA ASP A 336 -33.27 -19.58 4.32
C ASP A 336 -32.89 -19.07 2.91
N THR A 337 -32.08 -19.87 2.21
CA THR A 337 -31.88 -19.74 0.76
C THR A 337 -31.71 -21.13 0.12
N PRO A 338 -32.13 -21.30 -1.13
CA PRO A 338 -32.11 -22.59 -1.85
C PRO A 338 -30.69 -23.16 -2.01
N PRO A 339 -30.52 -24.39 -2.55
CA PRO A 339 -29.37 -25.25 -2.34
C PRO A 339 -28.03 -24.54 -2.52
N ALA A 340 -27.15 -24.81 -1.52
CA ALA A 340 -25.86 -24.14 -1.31
C ALA A 340 -25.07 -23.90 -2.60
N PRO A 341 -24.63 -22.65 -2.88
CA PRO A 341 -23.59 -22.44 -3.85
C PRO A 341 -22.32 -23.18 -3.44
N LEU A 342 -21.56 -23.66 -4.40
CA LEU A 342 -20.24 -24.25 -4.20
C LEU A 342 -19.41 -23.37 -3.27
N PRO A 343 -18.56 -23.95 -2.38
CA PRO A 343 -17.80 -23.19 -1.40
C PRO A 343 -17.00 -22.08 -2.12
N GLU A 344 -17.14 -20.84 -1.65
CA GLU A 344 -16.31 -19.72 -2.10
C GLU A 344 -14.85 -20.15 -2.07
N ARG A 345 -14.11 -19.92 -3.13
CA ARG A 345 -12.66 -20.13 -3.19
C ARG A 345 -11.99 -19.15 -2.24
N THR A 346 -11.86 -19.52 -0.98
CA THR A 346 -11.17 -18.71 0.04
C THR A 346 -9.67 -18.59 -0.21
N ARG A 347 -9.12 -19.49 -1.03
CA ARG A 347 -7.71 -19.50 -1.45
C ARG A 347 -7.57 -20.12 -2.83
N VAL A 348 -6.90 -19.44 -3.73
CA VAL A 348 -6.54 -19.97 -5.06
C VAL A 348 -5.20 -20.72 -4.94
N LYS A 349 -5.17 -21.97 -5.40
CA LYS A 349 -3.95 -22.77 -5.48
C LYS A 349 -3.11 -22.32 -6.67
N LYS A 350 -1.80 -22.19 -6.45
CA LYS A 350 -0.82 -21.82 -7.49
C LYS A 350 0.33 -22.82 -7.48
N PHE A 351 0.96 -23.02 -8.64
CA PHE A 351 2.20 -23.81 -8.75
C PHE A 351 3.37 -22.94 -8.33
N LEU A 352 3.71 -22.97 -7.06
CA LEU A 352 4.80 -22.20 -6.45
C LEU A 352 5.58 -23.11 -5.50
N ASN A 353 6.89 -22.88 -5.39
CA ASN A 353 7.70 -23.44 -4.32
C ASN A 353 7.56 -22.55 -3.08
N ARG A 354 8.19 -21.41 -3.08
CA ARG A 354 8.05 -20.38 -2.03
C ARG A 354 7.63 -19.05 -2.68
N PRO A 355 6.62 -18.36 -2.17
CA PRO A 355 6.12 -17.13 -2.76
C PRO A 355 7.22 -16.08 -3.04
N ARG A 356 8.14 -15.88 -2.10
CA ARG A 356 9.25 -14.92 -2.23
C ARG A 356 10.21 -15.21 -3.38
N ASP A 357 10.30 -16.46 -3.83
CA ASP A 357 11.21 -16.91 -4.89
C ASP A 357 10.50 -16.97 -6.25
N ALA A 358 9.17 -16.75 -6.28
CA ALA A 358 8.32 -16.98 -7.45
C ALA A 358 8.79 -16.22 -8.70
N VAL A 359 9.18 -14.96 -8.55
CA VAL A 359 9.62 -14.13 -9.68
C VAL A 359 10.97 -14.59 -10.21
N ASP A 360 11.93 -14.91 -9.33
CA ASP A 360 13.27 -15.37 -9.74
C ASP A 360 13.21 -16.75 -10.40
N GLU A 361 12.38 -17.64 -9.88
CA GLU A 361 12.12 -18.97 -10.45
C GLU A 361 11.40 -18.83 -11.82
N ALA A 362 10.45 -17.93 -11.96
CA ALA A 362 9.74 -17.67 -13.21
C ALA A 362 10.71 -17.12 -14.29
N ILE A 363 11.58 -16.17 -13.93
CA ILE A 363 12.61 -15.64 -14.85
C ILE A 363 13.57 -16.75 -15.28
N ALA A 364 14.05 -17.58 -14.34
CA ALA A 364 14.94 -18.69 -14.65
C ALA A 364 14.26 -19.69 -15.61
N GLY A 365 12.99 -20.04 -15.35
CA GLY A 365 12.19 -20.89 -16.22
C GLY A 365 11.98 -20.30 -17.62
N ALA A 366 11.70 -19.00 -17.72
CA ALA A 366 11.51 -18.30 -18.99
C ALA A 366 12.82 -18.25 -19.82
N LEU A 367 13.96 -18.00 -19.17
CA LEU A 367 15.27 -18.03 -19.83
C LEU A 367 15.60 -19.41 -20.41
N LEU A 368 15.26 -20.49 -19.70
CA LEU A 368 15.41 -21.86 -20.21
C LEU A 368 14.45 -22.16 -21.35
N ALA A 369 13.21 -21.73 -21.28
CA ALA A 369 12.21 -21.96 -22.33
C ALA A 369 12.51 -21.18 -23.62
N HIS A 370 13.15 -20.05 -23.52
CA HIS A 370 13.41 -19.11 -24.61
C HIS A 370 14.92 -18.82 -24.81
N GLU A 371 15.77 -19.78 -24.51
CA GLU A 371 17.23 -19.62 -24.59
C GLU A 371 17.75 -19.18 -25.95
N ALA A 372 17.01 -19.45 -27.03
CA ALA A 372 17.34 -18.98 -28.37
C ALA A 372 17.11 -17.47 -28.58
N LEU A 373 16.24 -16.86 -27.80
CA LEU A 373 15.79 -15.46 -27.93
C LEU A 373 16.31 -14.55 -26.81
N LEU A 374 16.42 -15.08 -25.60
CA LEU A 374 16.72 -14.34 -24.38
C LEU A 374 18.08 -14.72 -23.78
N ALA A 375 18.71 -13.75 -23.12
CA ALA A 375 19.90 -13.95 -22.30
C ALA A 375 19.86 -13.09 -21.05
N PRO A 376 20.36 -13.57 -19.90
CA PRO A 376 20.48 -12.73 -18.71
C PRO A 376 21.54 -11.65 -18.93
N VAL A 377 21.40 -10.53 -18.21
CA VAL A 377 22.49 -9.57 -18.04
C VAL A 377 23.39 -10.07 -16.91
N GLU A 378 24.69 -10.18 -17.17
CA GLU A 378 25.64 -10.74 -16.21
C GLU A 378 25.67 -9.95 -14.90
N GLY A 379 25.60 -10.67 -13.79
CA GLY A 379 25.59 -10.10 -12.43
C GLY A 379 24.29 -9.42 -12.00
N VAL A 380 23.27 -9.32 -12.86
CA VAL A 380 21.99 -8.66 -12.53
C VAL A 380 20.79 -9.54 -12.93
N PRO A 381 20.34 -10.45 -12.06
CA PRO A 381 19.31 -11.47 -12.39
C PRO A 381 17.96 -10.92 -12.87
N ARG A 382 17.63 -9.67 -12.50
CA ARG A 382 16.37 -9.01 -12.85
C ARG A 382 16.45 -8.15 -14.11
N ALA A 383 17.58 -8.17 -14.82
CA ALA A 383 17.77 -7.56 -16.11
C ALA A 383 17.99 -8.66 -17.18
N ILE A 384 17.16 -8.67 -18.21
CA ILE A 384 17.20 -9.65 -19.31
C ILE A 384 17.31 -8.89 -20.63
N ARG A 385 18.09 -9.42 -21.57
CA ARG A 385 18.30 -8.84 -22.90
C ARG A 385 17.98 -9.81 -24.02
N ALA A 386 17.77 -9.26 -25.21
CA ALA A 386 17.72 -10.05 -26.43
C ALA A 386 19.05 -10.77 -26.63
N ARG A 387 19.03 -12.06 -27.03
CA ARG A 387 20.23 -12.90 -27.12
C ARG A 387 21.27 -12.34 -28.12
N HIS A 388 20.80 -11.79 -29.24
CA HIS A 388 21.63 -11.29 -30.30
C HIS A 388 21.82 -9.77 -30.31
N GLY A 389 21.42 -9.09 -29.20
CA GLY A 389 21.67 -7.67 -28.98
C GLY A 389 22.94 -7.41 -28.16
N PRO A 390 23.35 -6.12 -28.03
CA PRO A 390 22.87 -4.99 -28.82
C PRO A 390 23.48 -4.97 -30.25
N ARG A 391 22.81 -4.34 -31.20
CA ARG A 391 23.33 -4.11 -32.54
C ARG A 391 23.97 -2.73 -32.61
N LYS A 392 25.23 -2.66 -33.10
CA LYS A 392 25.97 -1.39 -33.20
C LYS A 392 25.26 -0.38 -34.10
N GLY A 393 25.13 0.85 -33.61
CA GLY A 393 24.46 1.96 -34.28
C GLY A 393 22.92 1.89 -34.26
N LYS A 394 22.31 0.92 -33.57
CA LYS A 394 20.90 0.80 -33.36
C LYS A 394 20.50 1.45 -32.01
N VAL A 395 19.39 2.16 -31.99
CA VAL A 395 18.75 2.65 -30.75
C VAL A 395 18.35 1.44 -29.89
N GLY A 396 18.75 1.40 -28.64
CA GLY A 396 18.29 0.41 -27.69
C GLY A 396 16.85 0.70 -27.24
N VAL A 397 16.01 -0.33 -27.12
CA VAL A 397 14.66 -0.19 -26.55
C VAL A 397 14.60 -0.99 -25.26
N VAL A 398 14.38 -0.32 -24.14
CA VAL A 398 14.26 -0.92 -22.79
C VAL A 398 12.87 -0.73 -22.27
N ILE A 399 12.27 -1.83 -21.80
CA ILE A 399 10.95 -1.86 -21.18
C ILE A 399 11.06 -2.39 -19.76
N GLY A 400 10.04 -2.24 -18.95
CA GLY A 400 10.01 -2.86 -17.63
C GLY A 400 8.78 -2.49 -16.81
N GLY A 401 8.68 -3.17 -15.68
CA GLY A 401 7.60 -3.06 -14.73
C GLY A 401 7.56 -4.27 -13.81
N GLY A 402 6.49 -4.40 -13.01
CA GLY A 402 6.29 -5.51 -12.10
C GLY A 402 6.02 -6.84 -12.79
N SER A 403 6.39 -7.96 -12.16
CA SER A 403 5.89 -9.29 -12.50
C SER A 403 4.40 -9.42 -12.17
N GLY A 404 3.74 -10.43 -12.73
CA GLY A 404 2.29 -10.65 -12.59
C GLY A 404 1.50 -10.21 -13.82
N HIS A 405 2.20 -9.66 -14.84
CA HIS A 405 1.62 -9.23 -16.11
C HIS A 405 2.01 -10.13 -17.29
N GLU A 406 2.60 -11.28 -17.03
CA GLU A 406 3.15 -12.17 -18.05
C GLU A 406 2.15 -12.41 -19.21
N PRO A 407 2.62 -12.34 -20.45
CA PRO A 407 3.99 -12.19 -20.94
C PRO A 407 4.58 -10.77 -20.88
N GLY A 408 3.85 -9.76 -20.44
CA GLY A 408 4.44 -8.47 -20.12
C GLY A 408 5.37 -8.58 -18.90
N PHE A 409 6.58 -8.14 -18.95
CA PHE A 409 7.30 -7.39 -19.98
C PHE A 409 8.29 -8.29 -20.75
N LEU A 410 8.78 -9.36 -20.09
CA LEU A 410 9.83 -10.26 -20.58
C LEU A 410 9.52 -10.86 -21.96
N GLY A 411 8.23 -11.22 -22.16
CA GLY A 411 7.78 -11.83 -23.42
C GLY A 411 7.91 -10.92 -24.65
N TYR A 412 8.16 -9.63 -24.48
CA TYR A 412 8.32 -8.67 -25.57
C TYR A 412 9.77 -8.30 -25.86
N VAL A 413 10.73 -9.04 -25.31
CA VAL A 413 12.16 -8.88 -25.63
C VAL A 413 12.53 -9.74 -26.84
N GLY A 414 13.05 -9.11 -27.90
CA GLY A 414 13.45 -9.79 -29.12
C GLY A 414 13.57 -8.86 -30.32
N GLN A 415 13.91 -9.40 -31.46
CA GLN A 415 14.09 -8.62 -32.68
C GLN A 415 12.78 -7.91 -33.08
N GLY A 416 12.88 -6.65 -33.48
CA GLY A 416 11.73 -5.83 -33.89
C GLY A 416 10.78 -5.45 -32.73
N LEU A 417 11.20 -5.68 -31.48
CA LEU A 417 10.57 -5.35 -30.22
C LEU A 417 11.58 -4.76 -29.25
N ALA A 418 11.46 -4.98 -27.95
CA ALA A 418 12.44 -4.48 -26.97
C ALA A 418 13.79 -5.23 -27.04
N ASP A 419 14.88 -4.52 -26.78
CA ASP A 419 16.24 -5.08 -26.71
C ASP A 419 16.58 -5.61 -25.32
N ALA A 420 15.99 -5.01 -24.27
CA ALA A 420 16.17 -5.48 -22.90
C ALA A 420 14.95 -5.10 -22.02
N VAL A 421 14.89 -5.75 -20.87
CA VAL A 421 13.82 -5.56 -19.87
C VAL A 421 14.39 -5.58 -18.46
N ALA A 422 13.84 -4.72 -17.60
CA ALA A 422 14.01 -4.79 -16.14
C ALA A 422 12.72 -5.29 -15.48
N ILE A 423 12.84 -6.27 -14.57
CA ILE A 423 11.69 -6.96 -13.97
C ILE A 423 11.64 -6.69 -12.46
N GLY A 424 10.51 -6.15 -12.01
CA GLY A 424 10.21 -5.92 -10.61
C GLY A 424 9.58 -7.13 -9.91
N ASN A 425 9.28 -6.97 -8.63
CA ASN A 425 8.48 -7.94 -7.90
C ASN A 425 7.01 -7.92 -8.36
N ILE A 426 6.18 -8.81 -7.81
CA ILE A 426 4.76 -8.87 -8.18
C ILE A 426 4.12 -7.48 -7.99
N PHE A 427 3.61 -6.91 -9.08
CA PHE A 427 2.96 -5.60 -9.15
C PHE A 427 3.79 -4.43 -8.57
N ALA A 428 5.12 -4.55 -8.57
CA ALA A 428 6.01 -3.52 -8.07
C ALA A 428 7.09 -3.18 -9.10
N ALA A 429 7.37 -1.89 -9.27
CA ALA A 429 8.37 -1.38 -10.19
C ALA A 429 9.76 -1.99 -9.94
N PRO A 430 10.55 -2.29 -11.00
CA PRO A 430 11.93 -2.72 -10.84
C PRO A 430 12.78 -1.62 -10.18
N PRO A 431 13.76 -1.97 -9.32
CA PRO A 431 14.72 -1.00 -8.80
C PRO A 431 15.57 -0.36 -9.91
N PRO A 432 16.23 0.79 -9.66
CA PRO A 432 17.04 1.48 -10.66
C PRO A 432 18.22 0.65 -11.21
N ASP A 433 18.87 -0.19 -10.39
CA ASP A 433 20.03 -0.97 -10.81
C ASP A 433 19.72 -1.98 -11.94
N PRO A 434 18.66 -2.82 -11.88
CA PRO A 434 18.22 -3.63 -13.01
C PRO A 434 17.86 -2.82 -14.27
N ILE A 435 17.25 -1.64 -14.10
CA ILE A 435 16.90 -0.77 -15.24
C ILE A 435 18.18 -0.25 -15.89
N LEU A 436 19.13 0.23 -15.10
CA LEU A 436 20.45 0.66 -15.60
C LEU A 436 21.17 -0.48 -16.31
N ALA A 437 21.21 -1.67 -15.71
CA ALA A 437 21.85 -2.83 -16.31
C ALA A 437 21.22 -3.21 -17.67
N ALA A 438 19.89 -3.17 -17.76
CA ALA A 438 19.17 -3.38 -19.02
C ALA A 438 19.49 -2.29 -20.04
N THR A 439 19.61 -1.03 -19.61
CA THR A 439 19.98 0.13 -20.45
C THR A 439 21.37 -0.05 -21.05
N LEU A 440 22.35 -0.37 -20.20
CA LEU A 440 23.72 -0.63 -20.64
C LEU A 440 23.79 -1.83 -21.62
N ALA A 441 23.02 -2.88 -21.36
CA ALA A 441 22.97 -4.07 -22.18
C ALA A 441 22.25 -3.85 -23.54
N ALA A 442 21.37 -2.85 -23.63
CA ALA A 442 20.66 -2.50 -24.86
C ALA A 442 21.37 -1.45 -25.71
N ASP A 443 22.32 -0.69 -25.13
CA ASP A 443 22.98 0.41 -25.86
C ASP A 443 23.84 -0.09 -27.00
N GLY A 444 23.47 0.31 -28.22
CA GLY A 444 24.24 0.10 -29.46
C GLY A 444 25.09 1.30 -29.86
N GLY A 445 25.18 2.35 -29.05
CA GLY A 445 25.87 3.59 -29.30
C GLY A 445 25.05 4.65 -30.05
N ALA A 446 23.72 4.45 -30.18
CA ALA A 446 22.78 5.41 -30.77
C ALA A 446 21.75 5.91 -29.73
N GLY A 447 21.99 5.69 -28.43
CA GLY A 447 21.12 6.01 -27.32
C GLY A 447 20.05 4.95 -27.06
N VAL A 448 19.29 5.15 -26.00
CA VAL A 448 18.30 4.19 -25.49
C VAL A 448 16.95 4.85 -25.27
N LEU A 449 15.89 4.16 -25.66
CA LEU A 449 14.50 4.55 -25.43
C LEU A 449 13.90 3.69 -24.30
N HIS A 450 13.50 4.32 -23.20
CA HIS A 450 12.77 3.70 -22.10
C HIS A 450 11.25 3.78 -22.35
N ILE A 451 10.51 2.67 -22.15
CA ILE A 451 9.05 2.63 -22.30
C ILE A 451 8.44 1.82 -21.15
N PHE A 452 7.52 2.44 -20.42
CA PHE A 452 6.82 1.81 -19.29
C PHE A 452 5.45 2.46 -19.03
N GLY A 453 4.62 1.83 -18.20
CA GLY A 453 3.31 2.34 -17.81
C GLY A 453 3.39 3.46 -16.78
N ASN A 454 2.45 4.38 -16.78
CA ASN A 454 2.37 5.51 -15.85
C ASN A 454 1.99 5.04 -14.43
N PHE A 455 2.97 4.59 -13.68
CA PHE A 455 2.89 4.29 -12.26
C PHE A 455 4.03 4.98 -11.53
N SER A 456 3.75 5.52 -10.34
CA SER A 456 4.71 6.37 -9.61
C SER A 456 6.04 5.69 -9.32
N GLY A 457 6.05 4.38 -9.03
CA GLY A 457 7.25 3.61 -8.80
C GLY A 457 8.11 3.48 -10.07
N ASP A 458 7.47 3.21 -11.21
CA ASP A 458 8.17 3.11 -12.50
C ASP A 458 8.73 4.47 -12.93
N LEU A 459 7.92 5.53 -12.83
CA LEU A 459 8.37 6.90 -13.13
C LEU A 459 9.65 7.24 -12.38
N MET A 460 9.66 7.05 -11.06
CA MET A 460 10.80 7.38 -10.20
C MET A 460 12.03 6.55 -10.53
N ASN A 461 11.87 5.22 -10.69
CA ASN A 461 12.99 4.31 -10.82
C ASN A 461 13.62 4.37 -12.25
N PHE A 462 12.79 4.51 -13.29
CA PHE A 462 13.28 4.68 -14.66
C PHE A 462 13.96 6.04 -14.89
N GLU A 463 13.44 7.10 -14.28
CA GLU A 463 14.06 8.41 -14.36
C GLU A 463 15.43 8.41 -13.69
N MET A 464 15.55 7.80 -12.51
CA MET A 464 16.83 7.64 -11.82
C MET A 464 17.83 6.81 -12.65
N ALA A 465 17.40 5.70 -13.23
CA ALA A 465 18.26 4.88 -14.08
C ALA A 465 18.68 5.62 -15.35
N ALA A 466 17.82 6.46 -15.93
CA ALA A 466 18.15 7.30 -17.07
C ALA A 466 19.25 8.32 -16.73
N GLU A 467 19.15 8.98 -15.56
CA GLU A 467 20.21 9.89 -15.08
C GLU A 467 21.55 9.15 -14.88
N MET A 468 21.50 7.95 -14.29
CA MET A 468 22.69 7.12 -14.08
C MET A 468 23.32 6.68 -15.41
N ALA A 469 22.52 6.40 -16.44
CA ALA A 469 22.99 6.06 -17.79
C ALA A 469 23.58 7.29 -18.49
N GLN A 470 22.93 8.45 -18.37
CA GLN A 470 23.43 9.72 -18.91
C GLN A 470 24.77 10.11 -18.30
N ALA A 471 24.98 9.86 -17.02
CA ALA A 471 26.27 10.06 -16.35
C ALA A 471 27.40 9.16 -16.94
N GLN A 472 27.04 8.06 -17.62
CA GLN A 472 27.92 7.16 -18.33
C GLN A 472 28.02 7.48 -19.84
N GLY A 473 27.39 8.58 -20.28
CA GLY A 473 27.46 9.05 -21.67
C GLY A 473 26.42 8.45 -22.62
N ILE A 474 25.41 7.74 -22.10
CA ILE A 474 24.32 7.18 -22.91
C ILE A 474 23.16 8.18 -22.93
N GLU A 475 22.75 8.61 -24.12
CA GLU A 475 21.54 9.42 -24.27
C GLU A 475 20.28 8.56 -24.05
N VAL A 476 19.40 9.00 -23.17
CA VAL A 476 18.14 8.29 -22.87
C VAL A 476 16.94 9.19 -23.14
N ARG A 477 15.94 8.66 -23.82
CA ARG A 477 14.58 9.24 -23.94
C ARG A 477 13.60 8.32 -23.26
N THR A 478 12.52 8.88 -22.72
CA THR A 478 11.49 8.15 -21.98
C THR A 478 10.10 8.37 -22.57
N ILE A 479 9.37 7.29 -22.77
CA ILE A 479 7.96 7.29 -23.15
C ILE A 479 7.17 6.63 -22.04
N VAL A 480 6.19 7.36 -21.52
CA VAL A 480 5.26 6.91 -20.49
C VAL A 480 3.90 6.70 -21.12
N THR A 481 3.33 5.50 -20.99
CA THR A 481 2.03 5.20 -21.57
C THR A 481 0.89 5.55 -20.62
N THR A 482 -0.23 6.02 -21.16
CA THR A 482 -1.39 6.55 -20.42
C THR A 482 -2.71 6.13 -21.10
N ASP A 483 -2.83 4.87 -21.44
CA ASP A 483 -3.91 4.35 -22.30
C ASP A 483 -5.20 3.99 -21.55
N ASP A 484 -5.20 3.85 -20.22
CA ASP A 484 -6.37 3.46 -19.44
C ASP A 484 -7.39 4.60 -19.31
N ILE A 485 -8.43 4.56 -20.13
CA ILE A 485 -9.46 5.62 -20.20
C ILE A 485 -10.35 5.68 -18.94
N ALA A 486 -10.36 4.64 -18.13
CA ALA A 486 -11.17 4.57 -16.91
C ALA A 486 -10.49 5.24 -15.71
N SER A 487 -9.17 5.45 -15.75
CA SER A 487 -8.41 5.89 -14.57
C SER A 487 -8.38 7.41 -14.38
N ALA A 488 -8.60 8.19 -15.44
CA ALA A 488 -8.78 9.65 -15.37
C ALA A 488 -9.51 10.18 -16.61
N PRO A 489 -10.18 11.35 -16.53
CA PRO A 489 -10.90 11.95 -17.66
C PRO A 489 -9.97 12.39 -18.80
N SER A 490 -10.54 12.69 -19.96
CA SER A 490 -9.79 13.01 -21.20
C SER A 490 -8.91 14.27 -21.08
N ASP A 491 -9.35 15.27 -20.32
CA ASP A 491 -8.62 16.51 -20.04
C ASP A 491 -7.45 16.32 -19.05
N ALA A 492 -7.43 15.19 -18.32
CA ALA A 492 -6.36 14.80 -17.42
C ALA A 492 -5.63 13.52 -17.88
N ARG A 493 -5.50 13.30 -19.20
CA ARG A 493 -4.89 12.08 -19.77
C ARG A 493 -3.53 11.75 -19.19
N ALA A 494 -2.70 12.73 -18.90
CA ALA A 494 -1.38 12.53 -18.29
C ALA A 494 -1.42 11.84 -16.91
N ALA A 495 -2.56 11.86 -16.23
CA ALA A 495 -2.77 11.17 -14.96
C ALA A 495 -3.28 9.71 -15.13
N ARG A 496 -3.58 9.28 -16.38
CA ARG A 496 -4.05 7.93 -16.65
C ARG A 496 -2.96 6.90 -16.43
N ARG A 497 -3.34 5.71 -16.01
CA ARG A 497 -2.46 4.54 -15.91
C ARG A 497 -2.06 4.05 -17.31
N GLY A 498 -0.86 3.48 -17.42
CA GLY A 498 -0.43 2.73 -18.61
C GLY A 498 -0.69 1.25 -18.42
N VAL A 499 -1.46 0.64 -19.31
CA VAL A 499 -1.91 -0.75 -19.20
C VAL A 499 -1.61 -1.55 -20.48
N ALA A 500 -2.54 -2.29 -21.04
CA ALA A 500 -2.31 -3.20 -22.16
C ALA A 500 -1.90 -2.51 -23.48
N GLY A 501 -2.14 -1.21 -23.64
CA GLY A 501 -1.64 -0.42 -24.77
C GLY A 501 -0.13 -0.41 -24.92
N ASN A 502 0.59 -0.64 -23.84
CA ASN A 502 2.03 -0.88 -23.82
C ASN A 502 2.50 -1.83 -24.93
N VAL A 503 1.73 -2.90 -25.17
CA VAL A 503 2.07 -3.95 -26.15
C VAL A 503 2.25 -3.38 -27.55
N PHE A 504 1.37 -2.49 -27.97
CA PHE A 504 1.50 -1.83 -29.27
C PHE A 504 2.65 -0.82 -29.29
N VAL A 505 2.86 -0.07 -28.21
CA VAL A 505 3.95 0.91 -28.13
C VAL A 505 5.31 0.22 -28.19
N PHE A 506 5.49 -0.92 -27.52
CA PHE A 506 6.70 -1.74 -27.61
C PHE A 506 6.99 -2.16 -29.06
N LYS A 507 5.95 -2.59 -29.78
CA LYS A 507 6.07 -3.02 -31.19
C LYS A 507 6.46 -1.87 -32.10
N ILE A 508 5.83 -0.71 -31.96
CA ILE A 508 6.14 0.46 -32.79
C ILE A 508 7.57 0.94 -32.55
N ALA A 509 7.99 1.08 -31.29
CA ALA A 509 9.33 1.50 -30.93
C ALA A 509 10.41 0.53 -31.39
N GLY A 510 10.18 -0.79 -31.16
CA GLY A 510 11.10 -1.83 -31.59
C GLY A 510 11.25 -1.88 -33.10
N ALA A 511 10.16 -1.74 -33.86
CA ALA A 511 10.17 -1.70 -35.33
C ALA A 511 10.86 -0.44 -35.86
N ALA A 512 10.62 0.73 -35.26
CA ALA A 512 11.29 1.97 -35.63
C ALA A 512 12.81 1.88 -35.43
N SER A 513 13.19 1.38 -34.26
CA SER A 513 14.61 1.13 -33.95
C SER A 513 15.25 0.07 -34.88
N ASP A 514 14.51 -1.01 -35.18
CA ASP A 514 15.00 -2.07 -36.08
C ASP A 514 15.21 -1.58 -37.52
N ARG A 515 14.46 -0.58 -37.98
CA ARG A 515 14.65 0.13 -39.24
C ARG A 515 15.83 1.11 -39.24
N GLY A 516 16.52 1.31 -38.11
CA GLY A 516 17.66 2.20 -37.99
C GLY A 516 17.31 3.69 -37.89
N LEU A 517 16.09 4.01 -37.41
CA LEU A 517 15.68 5.38 -37.12
C LEU A 517 16.48 5.96 -35.94
N SER A 518 16.63 7.29 -35.89
CA SER A 518 17.30 7.97 -34.77
C SER A 518 16.51 7.87 -33.48
N LEU A 519 17.15 8.12 -32.32
CA LEU A 519 16.54 8.12 -31.03
C LEU A 519 15.33 9.07 -30.97
N GLU A 520 15.44 10.28 -31.52
CA GLU A 520 14.40 11.27 -31.61
C GLU A 520 13.20 10.77 -32.43
N GLN A 521 13.46 10.15 -33.59
CA GLN A 521 12.42 9.56 -34.44
C GLN A 521 11.72 8.39 -33.78
N CYS A 522 12.48 7.50 -33.11
CA CYS A 522 11.90 6.39 -32.35
C CYS A 522 11.01 6.88 -31.20
N ALA A 523 11.46 7.91 -30.46
CA ALA A 523 10.71 8.52 -29.40
C ALA A 523 9.41 9.17 -29.91
N ALA A 524 9.48 9.94 -30.99
CA ALA A 524 8.33 10.58 -31.61
C ALA A 524 7.26 9.57 -32.06
N LEU A 525 7.69 8.46 -32.68
CA LEU A 525 6.81 7.38 -33.12
C LEU A 525 6.18 6.62 -31.95
N ALA A 526 6.95 6.33 -30.90
CA ALA A 526 6.47 5.68 -29.70
C ALA A 526 5.46 6.58 -28.92
N SER A 527 5.75 7.89 -28.81
CA SER A 527 4.82 8.86 -28.23
C SER A 527 3.50 8.91 -29.00
N ARG A 528 3.59 9.03 -30.34
CA ARG A 528 2.40 9.02 -31.19
C ARG A 528 1.59 7.74 -31.07
N ALA A 529 2.24 6.58 -30.96
CA ALA A 529 1.56 5.31 -30.72
C ALA A 529 0.86 5.32 -29.36
N ALA A 530 1.53 5.77 -28.29
CA ALA A 530 0.98 5.87 -26.95
C ALA A 530 -0.26 6.80 -26.92
N GLU A 531 -0.19 7.95 -27.60
CA GLU A 531 -1.29 8.91 -27.72
C GLU A 531 -2.50 8.36 -28.49
N ASN A 532 -2.28 7.38 -29.36
CA ASN A 532 -3.33 6.74 -30.16
C ASN A 532 -3.84 5.43 -29.55
N CYS A 533 -3.35 5.00 -28.38
CA CYS A 533 -3.86 3.85 -27.63
C CYS A 533 -4.94 4.26 -26.64
N PHE A 534 -6.02 3.45 -26.57
CA PHE A 534 -7.14 3.60 -25.64
C PHE A 534 -7.54 2.23 -25.13
N THR A 535 -7.48 2.04 -23.82
CA THR A 535 -7.74 0.75 -23.18
C THR A 535 -8.80 0.86 -22.11
N MET A 536 -9.63 -0.17 -21.98
CA MET A 536 -10.57 -0.32 -20.89
C MET A 536 -10.61 -1.77 -20.40
N GLY A 537 -10.50 -1.97 -19.09
CA GLY A 537 -10.58 -3.27 -18.43
C GLY A 537 -11.95 -3.57 -17.85
N VAL A 538 -12.28 -4.86 -17.75
CA VAL A 538 -13.45 -5.39 -17.04
C VAL A 538 -13.02 -6.63 -16.29
N ALA A 539 -13.34 -6.72 -14.98
CA ALA A 539 -13.13 -7.91 -14.18
C ALA A 539 -14.44 -8.62 -13.84
N LEU A 540 -14.40 -9.95 -13.82
CA LEU A 540 -15.46 -10.86 -13.40
C LEU A 540 -15.13 -11.48 -12.03
N GLU A 541 -13.85 -11.76 -11.76
CA GLU A 541 -13.33 -12.23 -10.48
C GLU A 541 -11.98 -11.59 -10.21
N PRO A 542 -11.62 -11.32 -8.92
CA PRO A 542 -10.31 -10.79 -8.57
C PRO A 542 -9.18 -11.78 -8.82
N GLY A 543 -8.01 -11.26 -9.14
CA GLY A 543 -6.76 -12.04 -9.10
C GLY A 543 -6.36 -12.35 -7.66
N ALA A 544 -5.64 -13.44 -7.45
CA ALA A 544 -5.20 -13.87 -6.12
C ALA A 544 -3.73 -13.54 -5.88
N SER A 545 -3.44 -13.02 -4.68
CA SER A 545 -2.06 -12.75 -4.21
C SER A 545 -1.18 -13.99 -4.31
N VAL A 546 0.04 -13.83 -4.79
CA VAL A 546 1.03 -14.92 -4.87
C VAL A 546 1.46 -15.37 -3.46
N ASP A 547 1.56 -14.44 -2.50
CA ASP A 547 2.01 -14.74 -1.15
C ASP A 547 0.97 -15.50 -0.34
N THR A 548 -0.30 -15.10 -0.43
CA THR A 548 -1.36 -15.61 0.44
C THR A 548 -2.36 -16.51 -0.28
N GLY A 549 -2.46 -16.41 -1.61
CA GLY A 549 -3.52 -17.01 -2.41
C GLY A 549 -4.90 -16.36 -2.21
N VAL A 550 -4.97 -15.26 -1.47
CA VAL A 550 -6.23 -14.56 -1.17
C VAL A 550 -6.56 -13.61 -2.31
N PRO A 551 -7.83 -13.53 -2.75
CA PRO A 551 -8.29 -12.58 -3.76
C PRO A 551 -7.99 -11.12 -3.39
N SER A 552 -7.57 -10.29 -4.36
CA SER A 552 -7.13 -8.90 -4.16
C SER A 552 -8.27 -7.95 -3.78
N PHE A 553 -9.49 -8.27 -4.18
CA PHE A 553 -10.73 -7.56 -3.80
C PHE A 553 -11.90 -8.54 -3.72
N ARG A 554 -13.09 -8.08 -3.31
CA ARG A 554 -14.30 -8.90 -3.25
C ARG A 554 -15.29 -8.46 -4.31
N MET A 555 -15.95 -9.43 -4.93
CA MET A 555 -17.02 -9.24 -5.90
C MET A 555 -18.13 -10.25 -5.60
N GLY A 556 -19.38 -9.84 -5.75
CA GLY A 556 -20.52 -10.75 -5.63
C GLY A 556 -20.58 -11.74 -6.80
N PRO A 557 -21.32 -12.86 -6.64
CA PRO A 557 -21.37 -13.92 -7.66
C PRO A 557 -21.97 -13.48 -8.99
N ASP A 558 -22.80 -12.43 -8.98
CA ASP A 558 -23.48 -11.89 -10.16
C ASP A 558 -23.03 -10.44 -10.46
N GLU A 559 -21.82 -10.05 -10.03
CA GLU A 559 -21.27 -8.72 -10.25
C GLU A 559 -20.11 -8.75 -11.23
N MET A 560 -19.86 -7.61 -11.86
CA MET A 560 -18.69 -7.31 -12.67
C MET A 560 -18.20 -5.88 -12.39
N GLU A 561 -16.89 -5.67 -12.51
CA GLU A 561 -16.23 -4.37 -12.31
C GLU A 561 -15.76 -3.80 -13.65
N ILE A 562 -16.28 -2.63 -14.02
CA ILE A 562 -15.95 -1.93 -15.26
C ILE A 562 -14.85 -0.90 -15.01
N GLY A 563 -13.78 -0.91 -15.81
CA GLY A 563 -12.66 0.01 -15.67
C GLY A 563 -11.63 -0.41 -14.62
N VAL A 564 -11.58 -1.71 -14.28
CA VAL A 564 -10.60 -2.25 -13.34
C VAL A 564 -9.17 -2.04 -13.86
N GLY A 565 -8.24 -1.71 -12.94
CA GLY A 565 -6.81 -1.61 -13.24
C GLY A 565 -6.10 -2.96 -13.21
N VAL A 566 -4.88 -2.99 -13.76
CA VAL A 566 -4.08 -4.23 -13.90
C VAL A 566 -3.50 -4.76 -12.59
N HIS A 567 -3.57 -4.01 -11.49
CA HIS A 567 -3.21 -4.47 -10.15
C HIS A 567 -4.45 -4.71 -9.28
N GLY A 568 -5.65 -4.68 -9.88
CA GLY A 568 -6.92 -4.78 -9.15
C GLY A 568 -7.37 -3.45 -8.54
N GLU A 569 -6.88 -2.31 -9.06
CA GLU A 569 -7.38 -1.00 -8.67
C GLU A 569 -8.87 -0.88 -9.02
N PRO A 570 -9.68 -0.24 -8.15
CA PRO A 570 -11.11 -0.11 -8.36
C PRO A 570 -11.44 0.51 -9.73
N GLY A 571 -12.48 -0.06 -10.37
CA GLY A 571 -13.03 0.49 -11.59
C GLY A 571 -13.93 1.71 -11.36
N ILE A 572 -14.58 2.14 -12.41
CA ILE A 572 -15.49 3.30 -12.40
C ILE A 572 -16.95 2.92 -12.13
N LEU A 573 -17.30 1.64 -12.28
CA LEU A 573 -18.66 1.14 -12.12
C LEU A 573 -18.66 -0.35 -11.76
N ARG A 574 -19.32 -0.68 -10.66
CA ARG A 574 -19.69 -2.06 -10.34
C ARG A 574 -21.15 -2.27 -10.69
N THR A 575 -21.45 -3.34 -11.42
CA THR A 575 -22.79 -3.63 -11.91
C THR A 575 -23.05 -5.14 -11.92
N THR A 576 -24.29 -5.54 -12.14
CA THR A 576 -24.62 -6.96 -12.36
C THR A 576 -24.02 -7.48 -13.66
N MET A 577 -23.72 -8.79 -13.66
CA MET A 577 -23.16 -9.50 -14.80
C MET A 577 -24.00 -9.24 -16.08
N LYS A 578 -23.31 -8.86 -17.14
CA LYS A 578 -23.89 -8.63 -18.46
C LYS A 578 -23.57 -9.77 -19.40
N THR A 579 -24.32 -9.86 -20.52
CA THR A 579 -23.94 -10.76 -21.61
C THR A 579 -22.60 -10.33 -22.23
N ALA A 580 -21.93 -11.23 -22.93
CA ALA A 580 -20.68 -10.90 -23.63
C ALA A 580 -20.90 -9.79 -24.68
N ASP A 581 -22.06 -9.79 -25.37
CA ASP A 581 -22.39 -8.78 -26.35
C ASP A 581 -22.63 -7.40 -25.71
N ASP A 582 -23.40 -7.33 -24.62
CA ASP A 582 -23.63 -6.08 -23.89
C ASP A 582 -22.31 -5.53 -23.24
N THR A 583 -21.45 -6.44 -22.77
CA THR A 583 -20.12 -6.08 -22.25
C THR A 583 -19.23 -5.49 -23.34
N ALA A 584 -19.17 -6.14 -24.49
CA ALA A 584 -18.42 -5.65 -25.65
C ALA A 584 -18.94 -4.29 -26.14
N ASP A 585 -20.27 -4.12 -26.20
CA ASP A 585 -20.90 -2.85 -26.59
C ASP A 585 -20.55 -1.73 -25.60
N LEU A 586 -20.65 -1.99 -24.31
CA LEU A 586 -20.32 -1.01 -23.27
C LEU A 586 -18.87 -0.55 -23.35
N ILE A 587 -17.93 -1.48 -23.54
CA ILE A 587 -16.50 -1.16 -23.63
C ILE A 587 -16.22 -0.36 -24.89
N ILE A 588 -16.71 -0.84 -26.05
CA ILE A 588 -16.39 -0.22 -27.33
C ILE A 588 -16.97 1.18 -27.45
N ASP A 589 -18.20 1.40 -26.95
CA ASP A 589 -18.83 2.71 -26.99
C ASP A 589 -18.05 3.75 -26.16
N ARG A 590 -17.52 3.35 -25.01
CA ARG A 590 -16.67 4.21 -24.19
C ARG A 590 -15.32 4.51 -24.87
N ILE A 591 -14.66 3.50 -25.43
CA ILE A 591 -13.39 3.71 -26.13
C ILE A 591 -13.59 4.61 -27.35
N LEU A 592 -14.62 4.38 -28.16
CA LEU A 592 -14.90 5.18 -29.35
C LEU A 592 -15.26 6.64 -29.00
N SER A 593 -15.97 6.87 -27.91
CA SER A 593 -16.28 8.24 -27.44
C SER A 593 -15.02 9.02 -27.09
N GLU A 594 -14.01 8.37 -26.51
CA GLU A 594 -12.71 8.98 -26.15
C GLU A 594 -11.80 9.15 -27.38
N MET A 595 -11.79 8.15 -28.26
CA MET A 595 -10.88 8.09 -29.41
C MET A 595 -11.23 9.08 -30.52
N SER A 596 -12.48 9.56 -30.58
CA SER A 596 -12.98 10.46 -31.66
C SER A 596 -12.65 9.88 -33.06
N ALA A 597 -13.09 8.64 -33.32
CA ALA A 597 -12.80 7.93 -34.57
C ALA A 597 -13.88 8.19 -35.66
N PRO A 598 -13.59 8.97 -36.69
CA PRO A 598 -14.51 9.12 -37.84
C PRO A 598 -14.61 7.84 -38.65
N GLU A 599 -15.65 7.76 -39.51
CA GLU A 599 -15.80 6.69 -40.48
C GLU A 599 -14.53 6.61 -41.38
N GLY A 600 -14.08 5.41 -41.67
CA GLY A 600 -12.84 5.14 -42.42
C GLY A 600 -11.59 5.06 -41.56
N THR A 601 -11.67 5.27 -40.24
CA THR A 601 -10.52 5.11 -39.35
C THR A 601 -9.99 3.67 -39.38
N GLU A 602 -8.67 3.51 -39.53
CA GLU A 602 -7.97 2.22 -39.40
C GLU A 602 -7.46 2.06 -37.95
N ILE A 603 -7.57 0.84 -37.40
CA ILE A 603 -7.13 0.50 -36.06
C ILE A 603 -6.42 -0.84 -35.96
N ALA A 604 -5.59 -0.99 -34.92
CA ALA A 604 -5.24 -2.28 -34.34
C ALA A 604 -6.11 -2.56 -33.10
N LEU A 605 -6.56 -3.81 -32.96
CA LEU A 605 -7.39 -4.29 -31.85
C LEU A 605 -6.60 -5.29 -31.01
N LEU A 606 -6.60 -5.10 -29.68
CA LEU A 606 -6.13 -6.10 -28.73
C LEU A 606 -7.30 -6.54 -27.86
N VAL A 607 -7.59 -7.84 -27.84
CA VAL A 607 -8.55 -8.51 -26.95
C VAL A 607 -7.74 -9.32 -25.96
N ASN A 608 -7.49 -8.75 -24.79
CA ASN A 608 -6.55 -9.26 -23.83
C ASN A 608 -7.25 -9.93 -22.65
N SER A 609 -6.84 -11.16 -22.32
CA SER A 609 -7.20 -11.80 -21.05
C SER A 609 -6.43 -11.17 -19.89
N LEU A 610 -7.10 -10.91 -18.77
CA LEU A 610 -6.43 -10.49 -17.54
C LEU A 610 -5.78 -11.67 -16.78
N GLY A 611 -5.84 -12.89 -17.34
CA GLY A 611 -5.16 -14.09 -16.85
C GLY A 611 -6.10 -15.27 -16.60
N GLY A 612 -7.29 -15.04 -16.07
CA GLY A 612 -8.28 -16.08 -15.77
C GLY A 612 -9.32 -16.34 -16.87
N THR A 613 -9.37 -15.53 -17.94
CA THR A 613 -10.36 -15.66 -19.00
C THR A 613 -9.81 -16.49 -20.18
N PRO A 614 -10.42 -17.63 -20.53
CA PRO A 614 -9.96 -18.50 -21.62
C PRO A 614 -10.25 -17.90 -23.01
N GLU A 615 -9.49 -18.36 -24.01
CA GLU A 615 -9.60 -17.85 -25.40
C GLU A 615 -11.01 -18.00 -26.00
N LEU A 616 -11.78 -19.02 -25.61
CA LEU A 616 -13.16 -19.19 -26.06
C LEU A 616 -13.98 -17.93 -25.80
N GLU A 617 -13.90 -17.35 -24.62
CA GLU A 617 -14.65 -16.15 -24.24
C GLU A 617 -14.11 -14.91 -24.97
N LEU A 618 -12.78 -14.82 -25.15
CA LEU A 618 -12.18 -13.74 -25.95
C LEU A 618 -12.65 -13.76 -27.41
N TYR A 619 -12.82 -14.96 -28.01
CA TYR A 619 -13.37 -15.08 -29.37
C TYR A 619 -14.84 -14.62 -29.43
N ILE A 620 -15.65 -14.90 -28.40
CA ILE A 620 -17.04 -14.43 -28.33
C ILE A 620 -17.08 -12.89 -28.28
N LEU A 621 -16.27 -12.28 -27.41
CA LEU A 621 -16.16 -10.82 -27.33
C LEU A 621 -15.63 -10.21 -28.61
N ASN A 622 -14.56 -10.77 -29.20
CA ASN A 622 -13.99 -10.31 -30.47
C ASN A 622 -15.03 -10.30 -31.59
N ARG A 623 -15.88 -11.34 -31.70
CA ARG A 623 -16.98 -11.39 -32.69
C ARG A 623 -17.85 -10.14 -32.58
N ARG A 624 -18.30 -9.78 -31.38
CA ARG A 624 -19.16 -8.60 -31.17
C ARG A 624 -18.44 -7.29 -31.40
N LEU A 625 -17.21 -7.14 -30.88
CA LEU A 625 -16.36 -5.96 -31.09
C LEU A 625 -16.15 -5.69 -32.58
N ARG A 626 -15.84 -6.73 -33.38
CA ARG A 626 -15.65 -6.61 -34.83
C ARG A 626 -16.92 -6.21 -35.56
N GLN A 627 -18.10 -6.71 -35.12
CA GLN A 627 -19.41 -6.30 -35.68
C GLN A 627 -19.69 -4.82 -35.39
N ARG A 628 -19.46 -4.37 -34.17
CA ARG A 628 -19.67 -2.98 -33.77
C ARG A 628 -18.75 -2.02 -34.50
N LEU A 629 -17.45 -2.31 -34.55
CA LEU A 629 -16.45 -1.51 -35.24
C LEU A 629 -16.80 -1.36 -36.73
N ARG A 630 -17.19 -2.48 -37.38
CA ARG A 630 -17.64 -2.46 -38.78
C ARG A 630 -18.88 -1.60 -38.99
N ALA A 631 -19.84 -1.67 -38.07
CA ALA A 631 -21.06 -0.84 -38.13
C ALA A 631 -20.76 0.64 -37.97
N CYS A 632 -19.68 1.02 -37.30
CA CYS A 632 -19.17 2.40 -37.18
C CYS A 632 -18.25 2.80 -38.36
N GLY A 633 -18.11 1.98 -39.40
CA GLY A 633 -17.20 2.26 -40.52
C GLY A 633 -15.72 2.20 -40.20
N ILE A 634 -15.35 1.55 -39.07
CA ILE A 634 -13.95 1.44 -38.61
C ILE A 634 -13.33 0.13 -39.11
N SER A 635 -12.15 0.23 -39.73
CA SER A 635 -11.40 -0.89 -40.33
C SER A 635 -10.35 -1.43 -39.35
N VAL A 636 -10.45 -2.70 -39.00
CA VAL A 636 -9.46 -3.38 -38.14
C VAL A 636 -8.39 -4.05 -38.97
N GLN A 637 -7.19 -3.51 -38.97
CA GLN A 637 -6.03 -3.96 -39.75
C GLN A 637 -5.32 -5.15 -39.11
N MET A 638 -5.24 -5.15 -37.76
CA MET A 638 -4.64 -6.24 -37.00
C MET A 638 -5.49 -6.54 -35.75
N THR A 639 -5.57 -7.81 -35.40
CA THR A 639 -6.16 -8.24 -34.13
C THR A 639 -5.14 -9.10 -33.39
N LEU A 640 -4.80 -8.69 -32.16
CA LEU A 640 -4.13 -9.53 -31.17
C LEU A 640 -5.16 -10.05 -30.20
N LEU A 641 -5.06 -11.34 -29.84
CA LEU A 641 -5.99 -11.98 -28.91
C LEU A 641 -5.22 -12.93 -28.00
N GLY A 642 -5.65 -13.07 -26.75
CA GLY A 642 -5.07 -14.00 -25.78
C GLY A 642 -4.46 -13.30 -24.58
N HIS A 643 -3.60 -14.01 -23.86
CA HIS A 643 -2.83 -13.47 -22.73
C HIS A 643 -1.69 -12.60 -23.28
N ARG A 644 -1.81 -11.28 -23.18
CA ARG A 644 -0.83 -10.33 -23.72
C ARG A 644 -0.29 -9.39 -22.66
N TYR A 645 -1.15 -9.03 -21.68
CA TYR A 645 -0.80 -8.18 -20.55
C TYR A 645 -1.75 -8.50 -19.39
N THR A 646 -1.38 -9.43 -18.52
CA THR A 646 -2.29 -10.02 -17.53
C THR A 646 -2.28 -9.27 -16.20
N SER A 647 -3.09 -9.74 -15.27
CA SER A 647 -3.15 -9.34 -13.85
C SER A 647 -3.21 -10.61 -13.01
N LEU A 648 -2.11 -11.36 -13.00
CA LEU A 648 -2.03 -12.71 -12.42
C LEU A 648 -3.10 -13.63 -13.03
N ASP A 649 -4.02 -14.11 -12.21
CA ASP A 649 -5.13 -14.99 -12.55
C ASP A 649 -6.50 -14.30 -12.51
N MET A 650 -6.54 -12.97 -12.62
CA MET A 650 -7.81 -12.21 -12.64
C MET A 650 -8.71 -12.68 -13.79
N ALA A 651 -9.93 -13.11 -13.47
CA ALA A 651 -10.92 -13.37 -14.51
C ALA A 651 -11.47 -12.04 -15.03
N GLY A 652 -11.26 -11.78 -16.30
CA GLY A 652 -11.63 -10.52 -16.92
C GLY A 652 -10.89 -10.29 -18.23
N VAL A 653 -11.16 -9.16 -18.83
CA VAL A 653 -10.59 -8.78 -20.13
C VAL A 653 -10.23 -7.30 -20.14
N SER A 654 -9.25 -6.92 -20.95
CA SER A 654 -9.07 -5.55 -21.38
C SER A 654 -9.11 -5.46 -22.91
N ILE A 655 -9.74 -4.41 -23.40
CA ILE A 655 -9.84 -4.12 -24.84
C ILE A 655 -9.03 -2.86 -25.10
N THR A 656 -8.08 -2.96 -26.03
CA THR A 656 -7.29 -1.84 -26.51
C THR A 656 -7.54 -1.59 -27.99
N LEU A 657 -7.79 -0.34 -28.33
CA LEU A 657 -7.74 0.15 -29.70
C LEU A 657 -6.54 1.07 -29.86
N MET A 658 -5.75 0.86 -30.91
CA MET A 658 -4.74 1.80 -31.35
C MET A 658 -5.14 2.34 -32.73
N ARG A 659 -5.36 3.65 -32.84
CA ARG A 659 -5.60 4.31 -34.12
C ARG A 659 -4.34 4.29 -34.97
N LEU A 660 -4.48 3.94 -36.25
CA LEU A 660 -3.38 3.81 -37.19
C LEU A 660 -3.39 4.95 -38.20
N ASP A 661 -2.21 5.44 -38.50
CA ASP A 661 -1.85 6.09 -39.77
C ASP A 661 -1.00 5.15 -40.61
N GLY A 662 -0.64 5.56 -41.82
CA GLY A 662 0.12 4.71 -42.73
C GLY A 662 1.51 4.31 -42.21
N GLU A 663 2.13 5.17 -41.39
CA GLU A 663 3.46 4.89 -40.80
C GLU A 663 3.37 3.93 -39.61
N LEU A 664 2.43 4.16 -38.67
CA LEU A 664 2.17 3.25 -37.55
C LEU A 664 1.74 1.86 -38.05
N LYS A 665 0.92 1.79 -39.11
CA LYS A 665 0.53 0.53 -39.75
C LYS A 665 1.75 -0.23 -40.28
N ALA A 666 2.60 0.45 -41.03
CA ALA A 666 3.82 -0.15 -41.59
C ALA A 666 4.83 -0.61 -40.52
N LEU A 667 4.87 0.06 -39.36
CA LEU A 667 5.68 -0.36 -38.21
C LEU A 667 5.04 -1.53 -37.46
N LEU A 668 3.72 -1.57 -37.35
CA LEU A 668 3.00 -2.68 -36.75
C LEU A 668 3.20 -3.99 -37.52
N GLU A 669 3.22 -3.91 -38.87
CA GLU A 669 3.46 -5.03 -39.79
C GLU A 669 4.94 -5.42 -39.92
N HIS A 670 5.88 -4.60 -39.41
CA HIS A 670 7.31 -4.89 -39.47
C HIS A 670 7.61 -6.23 -38.79
N PRO A 671 8.50 -7.08 -39.38
CA PRO A 671 8.88 -8.36 -38.77
C PRO A 671 9.36 -8.23 -37.34
N CYS A 672 8.97 -9.16 -36.48
CA CYS A 672 9.46 -9.26 -35.11
C CYS A 672 9.48 -10.70 -34.65
N ASN A 673 10.33 -10.99 -33.65
CA ASN A 673 10.41 -12.31 -33.05
C ASN A 673 10.77 -12.21 -31.54
N SER A 674 9.82 -12.53 -30.71
CA SER A 674 9.96 -12.59 -29.25
C SER A 674 9.13 -13.74 -28.68
N PRO A 675 9.26 -14.10 -27.40
CA PRO A 675 8.44 -15.15 -26.78
C PRO A 675 6.93 -14.95 -26.94
N ALA A 676 6.45 -13.71 -26.90
CA ALA A 676 5.00 -13.41 -26.90
C ALA A 676 4.47 -12.96 -28.27
N TRP A 677 5.31 -12.52 -29.20
CA TRP A 677 4.86 -11.96 -30.46
C TRP A 677 5.85 -12.22 -31.60
N SER A 678 5.35 -12.84 -32.67
CA SER A 678 6.10 -13.07 -33.89
C SER A 678 5.30 -12.55 -35.09
N VAL A 679 5.94 -11.76 -35.94
CA VAL A 679 5.45 -11.34 -37.25
C VAL A 679 6.50 -11.79 -38.28
N VAL A 680 6.10 -12.70 -39.15
CA VAL A 680 6.98 -13.20 -40.22
C VAL A 680 6.98 -12.18 -41.34
N GLY A 681 8.16 -11.72 -41.75
CA GLY A 681 8.30 -10.86 -42.94
C GLY A 681 7.84 -11.62 -44.19
N ASN A 682 7.10 -10.96 -45.07
CA ASN A 682 6.92 -11.47 -46.43
C ASN A 682 8.30 -11.54 -47.09
N ALA A 683 8.73 -12.74 -47.42
CA ALA A 683 10.01 -13.01 -48.13
C ALA A 683 10.05 -12.34 -49.50
#